data_33d74f57209b3f5022ba14abdbbc5a79
#
_entry.id   33d74f57209b3f5022ba14abdbbc5a79
#
_cell.length_a   1.000
_cell.length_b   1.000
_cell.length_c   1.000
_cell.angle_alpha   90.00
_cell.angle_beta   90.00
_cell.angle_gamma   90.00
#
_symmetry.space_group_name_H-M   'P 1'
#
loop_
_entity.id
_entity.type
_entity.pdbx_description
1 polymer ?
#
loop_
_entity_poly.entity_id
_entity_poly.type
_entity_poly.pdbx_seq_one_letter_code
_entity_poly.pdbx_strand_id
1 'polypeptide(L)'
;MRKLTIFLMGMLVWTAAKAQEVKVEFLTPAIVHIVKGQPTKSLVVTAQPEAVAVTHQGNTFKSSMLTVKQDPKTGILTFLTAKGLVLLREKCCDIGKVKQVFTLDKDEAIYGLGTIQNGKLNRRGEHKRMEQSNLEDFQNVLQSIKGWGIYWENYSPTQFDDDQNGMSFASECGEGIDYYFMYGGSADGVVSQMRWLTGNVPMFPLWTYGFWQSKERYKSAAETEGIVDKYRELHVPLDGIIQDWQYWGSNYLWNAMDFLSEDFANGKQMIKNVHQKHAHFMISIWASFGPQTQQFRELNEKGLLLPFETWPQSGLSHIWPPVMAYPSGVKVYDAFHPEARDIYWKYLKTLFDYGTDAWWMDSTDPDFFNPRESDYAHPVYGGTWRSQRNAFPLETVRGVYEKQRRESEQKRVFIMTRSSFAGQQHYGSNMWSGDVASSWDMLRKQVPAGLSFSLTGNPNFNTDIGGFFCGSYNTKGPGSAPLNPQYQELYVRWMQYGLFCPVFCSHGADAPREIWQFGKKGEPVYDAIEKMIRLRYRFIPYLYSIAWQATSSDNSYLRPLFSDFAQDKRVWNMTDEFMFGRSILAAPILDPQYTDEKIIKEDAMTGWDRKDAGTLNEDVGNTDWTAKKSATKYLPKGAEWYDFWTGKKYKGGQDVKLETTLDRVPMFVRAGSILPLAPEMQYVGEKAWDNLEVRLYPGADGTFVLYEDEGDNYNYEKGSFTTINFVWNDKARTLTIGARQGSYKGMILQRQFIIVLPDGQTRQVTYDGNEITIIL
;
A
#
# COMPACT_ATOMS: atom_id res chain seq x y z
N MET A 1 54.18 -10.35 70.82
CA MET A 1 52.86 -10.28 70.23
C MET A 1 52.66 -8.91 69.60
N ARG A 2 52.95 -8.76 68.32
CA ARG A 2 52.70 -7.51 67.55
C ARG A 2 51.46 -7.67 66.69
N LYS A 3 50.51 -6.81 66.96
CA LYS A 3 49.27 -6.71 66.10
C LYS A 3 49.63 -5.94 64.85
N LEU A 4 49.39 -6.59 63.68
CA LEU A 4 49.50 -5.98 62.36
C LEU A 4 48.12 -5.44 62.01
N THR A 5 47.97 -4.12 61.85
CA THR A 5 46.77 -3.47 61.42
C THR A 5 46.92 -3.20 59.92
N ILE A 6 46.15 -3.91 59.06
CA ILE A 6 46.11 -3.69 57.63
C ILE A 6 45.07 -2.62 57.34
N PHE A 7 45.51 -1.50 56.78
CA PHE A 7 44.64 -0.45 56.22
C PHE A 7 44.31 -0.85 54.78
N LEU A 8 43.05 -1.20 54.52
CA LEU A 8 42.52 -1.33 53.17
C LEU A 8 42.15 0.09 52.69
N MET A 9 42.93 0.64 51.78
CA MET A 9 42.61 1.87 51.04
C MET A 9 41.74 1.46 49.84
N GLY A 10 40.44 1.68 49.96
CA GLY A 10 39.50 1.48 48.86
C GLY A 10 39.70 2.61 47.82
N MET A 11 40.30 2.32 46.69
CA MET A 11 40.24 3.17 45.51
C MET A 11 38.81 3.14 44.93
N LEU A 12 38.04 4.21 45.19
CA LEU A 12 36.88 4.52 44.37
C LEU A 12 37.38 4.99 43.00
N VAL A 13 37.33 4.07 42.02
CA VAL A 13 37.48 4.46 40.63
C VAL A 13 36.19 5.11 40.21
N TRP A 14 36.15 6.43 40.20
CA TRP A 14 35.13 7.18 39.48
C TRP A 14 35.42 7.05 38.01
N THR A 15 34.77 6.11 37.34
CA THR A 15 34.65 6.16 35.91
C THR A 15 33.72 7.31 35.55
N ALA A 16 34.31 8.45 35.19
CA ALA A 16 33.58 9.51 34.53
C ALA A 16 32.98 8.88 33.25
N ALA A 17 31.67 8.70 33.24
CA ALA A 17 30.98 8.35 32.02
C ALA A 17 31.31 9.42 30.98
N LYS A 18 32.09 9.09 29.96
CA LYS A 18 32.28 9.96 28.80
C LYS A 18 30.90 10.37 28.33
N ALA A 19 30.63 11.65 28.20
CA ALA A 19 29.42 12.14 27.56
C ALA A 19 29.29 11.42 26.21
N GLN A 20 28.16 10.77 26.03
CA GLN A 20 27.88 9.97 24.87
C GLN A 20 27.91 10.86 23.63
N GLU A 21 28.75 10.56 22.65
CA GLU A 21 28.84 11.34 21.41
C GLU A 21 27.50 11.19 20.62
N VAL A 22 26.79 12.31 20.51
CA VAL A 22 25.54 12.42 19.77
C VAL A 22 25.82 13.22 18.51
N LYS A 23 25.69 12.58 17.34
CA LYS A 23 25.77 13.27 16.04
C LYS A 23 24.40 13.85 15.70
N VAL A 24 24.36 15.14 15.37
CA VAL A 24 23.19 15.87 14.89
C VAL A 24 23.55 16.45 13.53
N GLU A 25 22.96 15.92 12.46
CA GLU A 25 23.26 16.32 11.09
C GLU A 25 21.98 16.73 10.36
N PHE A 26 21.94 17.95 9.84
CA PHE A 26 20.83 18.43 9.01
C PHE A 26 21.06 18.01 7.57
N LEU A 27 20.16 17.19 7.04
CA LEU A 27 20.17 16.80 5.62
C LEU A 27 19.45 17.84 4.75
N THR A 28 18.39 18.44 5.29
CA THR A 28 17.65 19.60 4.75
C THR A 28 17.32 20.55 5.90
N PRO A 29 16.77 21.74 5.66
CA PRO A 29 16.25 22.56 6.75
C PRO A 29 15.19 21.87 7.63
N ALA A 30 14.56 20.80 7.15
CA ALA A 30 13.44 20.10 7.78
C ALA A 30 13.75 18.67 8.24
N ILE A 31 14.88 18.09 7.83
CA ILE A 31 15.28 16.70 8.17
C ILE A 31 16.59 16.72 8.94
N VAL A 32 16.58 16.05 10.10
CA VAL A 32 17.76 15.91 10.95
C VAL A 32 18.03 14.43 11.18
N HIS A 33 19.26 14.01 10.87
CA HIS A 33 19.78 12.68 11.16
C HIS A 33 20.43 12.65 12.53
N ILE A 34 20.03 11.73 13.38
CA ILE A 34 20.51 11.57 14.76
C ILE A 34 21.15 10.19 14.90
N VAL A 35 22.41 10.20 15.35
CA VAL A 35 23.16 8.96 15.65
C VAL A 35 23.73 9.03 17.05
N LYS A 36 23.54 7.95 17.82
CA LYS A 36 24.15 7.72 19.14
C LYS A 36 24.82 6.34 19.13
N GLY A 37 26.14 6.31 19.11
CA GLY A 37 26.93 5.11 18.84
C GLY A 37 27.34 5.01 17.37
N GLN A 38 27.30 3.82 16.78
CA GLN A 38 27.64 3.64 15.38
C GLN A 38 26.40 3.81 14.50
N PRO A 39 26.53 4.45 13.31
CA PRO A 39 25.43 4.56 12.37
C PRO A 39 25.12 3.22 11.70
N THR A 40 23.85 3.01 11.37
CA THR A 40 23.41 1.92 10.49
C THR A 40 23.84 2.21 9.04
N LYS A 41 24.37 1.21 8.34
CA LYS A 41 24.54 1.32 6.88
C LYS A 41 23.18 1.27 6.23
N SER A 42 22.70 2.41 5.73
CA SER A 42 21.35 2.49 5.19
C SER A 42 21.14 1.66 3.92
N LEU A 43 20.04 0.88 3.90
CA LEU A 43 19.48 0.24 2.71
C LEU A 43 18.34 1.07 2.08
N VAL A 44 17.83 2.05 2.81
CA VAL A 44 16.58 2.76 2.54
C VAL A 44 16.82 4.18 2.03
N VAL A 45 17.76 4.89 2.65
CA VAL A 45 18.04 6.31 2.35
C VAL A 45 18.78 6.44 1.03
N THR A 46 18.16 7.13 0.08
CA THR A 46 18.71 7.38 -1.26
C THR A 46 19.15 8.84 -1.44
N ALA A 47 18.65 9.72 -0.58
CA ALA A 47 18.94 11.16 -0.64
C ALA A 47 20.40 11.48 -0.36
N GLN A 48 20.87 12.54 -1.00
CA GLN A 48 22.16 13.17 -0.66
C GLN A 48 21.90 14.42 0.19
N PRO A 49 22.69 14.68 1.23
CA PRO A 49 22.53 15.88 2.05
C PRO A 49 22.62 17.16 1.22
N GLU A 50 21.72 18.10 1.48
CA GLU A 50 21.80 19.44 0.89
C GLU A 50 22.82 20.32 1.65
N ALA A 51 23.24 21.40 1.02
CA ALA A 51 24.01 22.43 1.73
C ALA A 51 23.07 23.26 2.61
N VAL A 52 22.94 22.88 3.88
CA VAL A 52 22.04 23.55 4.83
C VAL A 52 22.78 24.60 5.65
N ALA A 53 22.25 25.82 5.67
CA ALA A 53 22.74 26.87 6.58
C ALA A 53 22.25 26.56 8.03
N VAL A 54 23.15 26.03 8.85
CA VAL A 54 22.89 25.72 10.26
C VAL A 54 23.71 26.66 11.15
N THR A 55 23.04 27.39 12.04
CA THR A 55 23.74 28.14 13.10
C THR A 55 23.92 27.24 14.32
N HIS A 56 25.13 27.23 14.86
CA HIS A 56 25.49 26.44 16.02
C HIS A 56 25.91 27.40 17.18
N GLN A 57 25.13 27.40 18.26
CA GLN A 57 25.43 28.20 19.46
C GLN A 57 25.36 27.32 20.71
N GLY A 58 26.53 26.98 21.27
CA GLY A 58 26.59 25.99 22.35
C GLY A 58 25.99 24.66 21.95
N ASN A 59 24.96 24.21 22.65
CA ASN A 59 24.26 22.93 22.37
C ASN A 59 22.98 23.14 21.60
N THR A 60 22.87 24.18 20.79
CA THR A 60 21.70 24.50 19.97
C THR A 60 22.10 24.56 18.50
N PHE A 61 21.42 23.77 17.67
CA PHE A 61 21.55 23.72 16.22
C PHE A 61 20.27 24.30 15.62
N LYS A 62 20.38 25.24 14.69
CA LYS A 62 19.21 25.88 14.10
C LYS A 62 19.33 26.06 12.60
N SER A 63 18.35 25.54 11.87
CA SER A 63 18.08 25.81 10.46
C SER A 63 16.99 26.86 10.29
N SER A 64 16.56 27.11 9.06
CA SER A 64 15.40 27.98 8.79
C SER A 64 14.06 27.41 9.25
N MET A 65 13.94 26.07 9.44
CA MET A 65 12.69 25.39 9.82
C MET A 65 12.71 24.78 11.21
N LEU A 66 13.86 24.26 11.66
CA LEU A 66 14.00 23.51 12.91
C LEU A 66 15.04 24.10 13.83
N THR A 67 14.83 23.88 15.12
CA THR A 67 15.83 24.07 16.17
C THR A 67 15.97 22.76 16.95
N VAL A 68 17.18 22.23 17.07
CA VAL A 68 17.52 21.07 17.91
C VAL A 68 18.33 21.56 19.09
N LYS A 69 17.87 21.29 20.31
CA LYS A 69 18.58 21.61 21.55
C LYS A 69 19.04 20.31 22.20
N GLN A 70 20.32 20.24 22.51
CA GLN A 70 20.93 19.14 23.25
C GLN A 70 21.16 19.53 24.72
N ASP A 71 20.70 18.70 25.64
CA ASP A 71 21.06 18.86 27.04
C ASP A 71 22.55 18.49 27.22
N PRO A 72 23.39 19.40 27.76
CA PRO A 72 24.84 19.16 27.83
C PRO A 72 25.27 18.09 28.84
N LYS A 73 24.38 17.69 29.75
CA LYS A 73 24.68 16.68 30.77
C LYS A 73 24.24 15.31 30.37
N THR A 74 23.08 15.21 29.72
CA THR A 74 22.43 13.94 29.41
C THR A 74 22.53 13.57 27.94
N GLY A 75 22.84 14.52 27.05
CA GLY A 75 22.81 14.32 25.60
C GLY A 75 21.40 14.25 24.99
N ILE A 76 20.34 14.41 25.79
CA ILE A 76 18.93 14.35 25.37
C ILE A 76 18.61 15.52 24.44
N LEU A 77 17.87 15.20 23.35
CA LEU A 77 17.49 16.18 22.35
C LEU A 77 16.05 16.66 22.53
N THR A 78 15.85 17.94 22.23
CA THR A 78 14.51 18.55 22.07
C THR A 78 14.41 19.16 20.69
N PHE A 79 13.39 18.77 19.94
CA PHE A 79 13.09 19.27 18.59
C PHE A 79 12.02 20.36 18.69
N LEU A 80 12.30 21.50 18.07
CA LEU A 80 11.40 22.65 18.05
C LEU A 80 11.30 23.19 16.62
N THR A 81 10.19 23.85 16.32
CA THR A 81 10.12 24.70 15.13
C THR A 81 11.11 25.86 15.23
N ALA A 82 11.45 26.50 14.11
CA ALA A 82 12.28 27.71 14.12
C ALA A 82 11.69 28.85 14.99
N LYS A 83 10.37 28.83 15.23
CA LYS A 83 9.64 29.78 16.10
C LYS A 83 9.62 29.38 17.58
N GLY A 84 10.21 28.21 17.94
CA GLY A 84 10.36 27.77 19.32
C GLY A 84 9.20 26.91 19.85
N LEU A 85 8.23 26.51 19.04
CA LEU A 85 7.21 25.54 19.43
C LEU A 85 7.86 24.15 19.58
N VAL A 86 7.69 23.50 20.70
CA VAL A 86 8.20 22.14 20.93
C VAL A 86 7.40 21.14 20.13
N LEU A 87 8.09 20.33 19.31
CA LEU A 87 7.54 19.27 18.50
C LEU A 87 7.66 17.92 19.23
N LEU A 88 8.89 17.56 19.66
CA LEU A 88 9.19 16.28 20.29
C LEU A 88 10.33 16.45 21.29
N ARG A 89 10.33 15.62 22.35
CA ARG A 89 11.44 15.51 23.31
C ARG A 89 11.86 14.07 23.47
N GLU A 90 13.16 13.82 23.42
CA GLU A 90 13.70 12.58 23.95
C GLU A 90 13.54 12.54 25.47
N LYS A 91 13.34 11.35 26.04
CA LYS A 91 13.24 11.12 27.48
C LYS A 91 14.50 10.46 28.03
N CYS A 92 14.90 9.36 27.42
CA CYS A 92 16.12 8.61 27.74
C CYS A 92 16.48 7.67 26.57
N CYS A 93 17.69 7.12 26.61
CA CYS A 93 18.10 6.09 25.65
C CYS A 93 18.98 5.05 26.36
N ASP A 94 19.06 3.85 25.74
CA ASP A 94 19.97 2.77 26.12
C ASP A 94 20.58 2.20 24.83
N ILE A 95 21.82 2.60 24.52
CA ILE A 95 22.49 2.15 23.28
C ILE A 95 22.73 0.64 23.31
N GLY A 96 23.07 0.07 24.47
CA GLY A 96 23.28 -1.38 24.57
C GLY A 96 22.06 -2.24 24.28
N LYS A 97 20.87 -1.62 24.37
CA LYS A 97 19.57 -2.23 24.02
C LYS A 97 18.96 -1.63 22.75
N VAL A 98 19.72 -0.83 22.02
CA VAL A 98 19.26 -0.11 20.83
C VAL A 98 17.88 0.55 21.06
N LYS A 99 17.70 1.19 22.21
CA LYS A 99 16.41 1.75 22.67
C LYS A 99 16.44 3.27 22.81
N GLN A 100 15.49 3.95 22.18
CA GLN A 100 15.21 5.38 22.39
C GLN A 100 13.78 5.55 22.89
N VAL A 101 13.62 6.39 23.92
CA VAL A 101 12.33 6.75 24.51
C VAL A 101 12.07 8.24 24.27
N PHE A 102 10.85 8.58 23.91
CA PHE A 102 10.37 9.93 23.67
C PHE A 102 9.20 10.28 24.59
N THR A 103 8.98 11.57 24.79
CA THR A 103 7.83 12.11 25.52
C THR A 103 6.88 12.77 24.55
N LEU A 104 5.63 12.32 24.52
CA LEU A 104 4.54 12.92 23.76
C LEU A 104 3.66 13.79 24.66
N ASP A 105 2.99 14.79 24.07
CA ASP A 105 1.93 15.49 24.78
C ASP A 105 0.72 14.57 25.00
N LYS A 106 -0.05 14.84 26.08
CA LYS A 106 -1.16 13.96 26.50
C LYS A 106 -2.19 13.73 25.39
N ASP A 107 -2.55 14.78 24.65
CA ASP A 107 -3.59 14.75 23.60
C ASP A 107 -3.01 14.63 22.20
N GLU A 108 -1.73 14.28 22.07
CA GLU A 108 -1.06 14.14 20.78
C GLU A 108 -1.39 12.79 20.15
N ALA A 109 -1.96 12.78 18.94
CA ALA A 109 -2.17 11.58 18.16
C ALA A 109 -0.94 11.27 17.32
N ILE A 110 -0.62 9.97 17.19
CA ILE A 110 0.48 9.44 16.37
C ILE A 110 -0.01 8.35 15.43
N TYR A 111 0.60 8.21 14.26
CA TYR A 111 0.13 7.39 13.16
C TYR A 111 1.27 6.74 12.39
N GLY A 112 0.97 5.70 11.60
CA GLY A 112 1.95 5.00 10.77
C GLY A 112 2.25 3.59 11.27
N LEU A 113 3.52 3.17 11.22
CA LEU A 113 4.04 1.84 11.55
C LEU A 113 3.63 0.72 10.58
N GLY A 114 3.01 1.03 9.45
CA GLY A 114 2.58 0.05 8.45
C GLY A 114 1.15 -0.46 8.64
N THR A 115 0.90 -1.70 8.24
CA THR A 115 -0.45 -2.31 8.18
C THR A 115 -0.78 -3.15 9.41
N ILE A 116 -0.74 -2.57 10.60
CA ILE A 116 -1.17 -3.29 11.81
C ILE A 116 -2.67 -3.53 11.73
N GLN A 117 -3.08 -4.79 11.62
CA GLN A 117 -4.49 -5.19 11.40
C GLN A 117 -5.29 -5.32 12.70
N ASN A 118 -5.30 -4.26 13.51
CA ASN A 118 -6.02 -4.21 14.78
C ASN A 118 -7.20 -3.22 14.79
N GLY A 119 -7.56 -2.68 13.62
CA GLY A 119 -8.68 -1.75 13.49
C GLY A 119 -8.42 -0.33 14.01
N LYS A 120 -7.19 0.00 14.44
CA LYS A 120 -6.83 1.32 14.94
C LYS A 120 -6.08 2.13 13.89
N LEU A 121 -6.32 3.43 13.84
CA LEU A 121 -5.54 4.39 13.07
C LEU A 121 -4.52 5.12 13.96
N ASN A 122 -4.95 5.62 15.11
CA ASN A 122 -4.10 6.27 16.09
C ASN A 122 -3.32 5.24 16.92
N ARG A 123 -1.99 5.34 16.93
CA ARG A 123 -1.07 4.39 17.57
C ARG A 123 -0.79 4.70 19.06
N ARG A 124 -1.55 5.60 19.67
CA ARG A 124 -1.43 5.83 21.13
C ARG A 124 -1.85 4.58 21.91
N GLY A 125 -1.01 4.22 22.88
CA GLY A 125 -1.19 3.00 23.67
C GLY A 125 -0.93 1.71 22.89
N GLU A 126 -0.19 1.76 21.79
CA GLU A 126 0.17 0.56 21.03
C GLU A 126 1.39 -0.14 21.63
N HIS A 127 1.37 -1.48 21.63
CA HIS A 127 2.47 -2.35 22.02
C HIS A 127 2.64 -3.39 20.92
N LYS A 128 3.70 -3.28 20.13
CA LYS A 128 3.85 -4.13 18.94
C LYS A 128 5.29 -4.50 18.69
N ARG A 129 5.56 -5.81 18.56
CA ARG A 129 6.79 -6.31 17.96
C ARG A 129 6.63 -6.25 16.45
N MET A 130 7.43 -5.42 15.80
CA MET A 130 7.42 -5.18 14.38
C MET A 130 8.38 -6.15 13.69
N GLU A 131 7.83 -7.16 13.07
CA GLU A 131 8.52 -8.21 12.33
C GLU A 131 7.64 -8.66 11.17
N GLN A 132 8.15 -8.57 9.94
CA GLN A 132 7.39 -8.85 8.73
C GLN A 132 6.74 -10.23 8.73
N SER A 133 5.47 -10.28 8.30
CA SER A 133 4.67 -11.51 8.24
C SER A 133 3.65 -11.43 7.09
N ASN A 134 2.97 -12.54 6.80
CA ASN A 134 1.94 -12.60 5.77
C ASN A 134 0.82 -11.54 5.94
N LEU A 135 0.35 -11.31 7.18
CA LEU A 135 -0.81 -10.44 7.43
C LEU A 135 -0.46 -9.03 7.86
N GLU A 136 0.74 -8.80 8.37
CA GLU A 136 1.15 -7.49 8.89
C GLU A 136 2.49 -7.08 8.31
N ASP A 137 2.50 -5.90 7.74
CA ASP A 137 3.65 -5.26 7.15
C ASP A 137 4.07 -4.07 8.02
N PHE A 138 5.33 -4.05 8.43
CA PHE A 138 5.84 -3.05 9.33
C PHE A 138 6.76 -2.06 8.64
N GLN A 139 6.46 -0.79 8.83
CA GLN A 139 7.25 0.34 8.38
C GLN A 139 7.78 1.07 9.62
N ASN A 140 9.09 1.19 9.77
CA ASN A 140 9.68 1.91 10.91
C ASN A 140 9.49 3.44 10.79
N VAL A 141 8.32 3.87 10.37
CA VAL A 141 7.94 5.27 10.12
C VAL A 141 6.73 5.64 10.96
N LEU A 142 6.86 6.69 11.74
CA LEU A 142 5.79 7.23 12.58
C LEU A 142 5.66 8.73 12.33
N GLN A 143 4.43 9.25 12.36
CA GLN A 143 4.18 10.69 12.30
C GLN A 143 3.15 11.15 13.32
N SER A 144 3.26 12.42 13.70
CA SER A 144 2.36 13.08 14.67
C SER A 144 1.40 14.04 13.98
N ILE A 145 0.21 14.20 14.59
CA ILE A 145 -0.76 15.25 14.22
C ILE A 145 -0.14 16.67 14.24
N LYS A 146 0.98 16.87 14.93
CA LYS A 146 1.74 18.15 14.94
C LYS A 146 2.57 18.36 13.67
N GLY A 147 2.57 17.41 12.72
CA GLY A 147 3.31 17.51 11.47
C GLY A 147 4.80 17.24 11.58
N TRP A 148 5.23 16.44 12.55
CA TRP A 148 6.56 15.85 12.60
C TRP A 148 6.51 14.34 12.40
N GLY A 149 7.62 13.73 11.96
CA GLY A 149 7.76 12.28 11.81
C GLY A 149 9.14 11.80 12.25
N ILE A 150 9.21 10.48 12.49
CA ILE A 150 10.44 9.74 12.72
C ILE A 150 10.50 8.61 11.70
N TYR A 151 11.67 8.42 11.08
CA TYR A 151 12.09 7.17 10.47
C TYR A 151 13.17 6.56 11.35
N TRP A 152 12.91 5.34 11.88
CA TRP A 152 13.84 4.58 12.71
C TRP A 152 14.67 3.66 11.82
N GLU A 153 15.97 3.98 11.67
CA GLU A 153 16.90 3.31 10.75
C GLU A 153 17.45 2.03 11.38
N ASN A 154 16.65 0.97 11.35
CA ASN A 154 17.04 -0.36 11.81
C ASN A 154 16.19 -1.43 11.12
N TYR A 155 16.79 -2.58 10.77
CA TYR A 155 16.15 -3.64 9.98
C TYR A 155 15.90 -4.92 10.77
N SER A 156 16.28 -4.96 12.04
CA SER A 156 15.95 -6.08 12.92
C SER A 156 14.52 -5.97 13.45
N PRO A 157 13.94 -7.08 13.95
CA PRO A 157 12.70 -6.98 14.70
C PRO A 157 12.79 -5.90 15.76
N THR A 158 11.79 -5.02 15.82
CA THR A 158 11.80 -3.83 16.66
C THR A 158 10.52 -3.78 17.50
N GLN A 159 10.67 -3.64 18.80
CA GLN A 159 9.54 -3.41 19.72
C GLN A 159 9.18 -1.94 19.70
N PHE A 160 7.93 -1.63 19.36
CA PHE A 160 7.31 -0.33 19.55
C PHE A 160 6.40 -0.37 20.78
N ASP A 161 6.55 0.60 21.67
CA ASP A 161 5.66 0.77 22.83
C ASP A 161 5.29 2.24 23.01
N ASP A 162 4.01 2.52 23.34
CA ASP A 162 3.55 3.82 23.86
C ASP A 162 2.78 3.60 25.15
N ASP A 163 3.40 3.91 26.28
CA ASP A 163 2.85 3.73 27.63
C ASP A 163 3.18 4.89 28.58
N GLN A 164 2.97 4.71 29.88
CA GLN A 164 3.31 5.69 30.89
C GLN A 164 4.81 6.02 30.97
N ASN A 165 5.68 5.15 30.42
CA ASN A 165 7.11 5.39 30.37
C ASN A 165 7.51 6.26 29.16
N GLY A 166 6.63 6.45 28.20
CA GLY A 166 6.80 7.19 26.97
C GLY A 166 6.66 6.32 25.72
N MET A 167 6.77 6.97 24.55
CA MET A 167 6.84 6.28 23.27
C MET A 167 8.27 5.78 23.03
N SER A 168 8.45 4.54 22.60
CA SER A 168 9.80 4.00 22.37
C SER A 168 9.89 3.06 21.17
N PHE A 169 11.10 3.05 20.58
CA PHE A 169 11.59 2.01 19.68
C PHE A 169 12.73 1.27 20.37
N ALA A 170 12.72 -0.07 20.30
CA ALA A 170 13.78 -0.92 20.81
C ALA A 170 14.05 -2.07 19.84
N SER A 171 15.20 -2.06 19.19
CA SER A 171 15.57 -3.05 18.18
C SER A 171 16.40 -4.20 18.76
N GLU A 172 16.24 -5.41 18.21
CA GLU A 172 16.97 -6.61 18.69
C GLU A 172 18.46 -6.59 18.35
N CYS A 173 18.86 -5.88 17.29
CA CYS A 173 20.24 -5.75 16.85
C CYS A 173 20.58 -4.32 16.47
N GLY A 174 21.84 -3.93 16.69
CA GLY A 174 22.41 -2.65 16.29
C GLY A 174 23.61 -2.26 17.17
N GLU A 175 24.50 -1.44 16.64
CA GLU A 175 25.66 -0.90 17.36
C GLU A 175 25.44 0.54 17.80
N GLY A 176 24.24 1.07 17.55
CA GLY A 176 23.84 2.43 17.89
C GLY A 176 22.35 2.66 17.72
N ILE A 177 21.94 3.83 18.14
CA ILE A 177 20.61 4.39 17.89
C ILE A 177 20.74 5.30 16.69
N ASP A 178 19.92 5.06 15.68
CA ASP A 178 19.96 5.75 14.40
C ASP A 178 18.54 6.09 13.96
N TYR A 179 18.24 7.38 13.78
CA TYR A 179 16.91 7.78 13.29
C TYR A 179 16.94 9.15 12.62
N TYR A 180 15.95 9.38 11.76
CA TYR A 180 15.70 10.65 11.11
C TYR A 180 14.47 11.32 11.72
N PHE A 181 14.64 12.57 12.19
CA PHE A 181 13.55 13.43 12.59
C PHE A 181 13.17 14.34 11.41
N MET A 182 11.88 14.37 11.06
CA MET A 182 11.34 15.11 9.93
C MET A 182 10.28 16.09 10.38
N TYR A 183 10.27 17.30 9.81
CA TYR A 183 9.22 18.29 10.06
C TYR A 183 8.58 18.73 8.75
N GLY A 184 7.33 18.36 8.53
CA GLY A 184 6.55 18.75 7.36
C GLY A 184 5.46 19.78 7.65
N GLY A 185 5.15 20.03 8.94
CA GLY A 185 4.08 20.95 9.38
C GLY A 185 2.66 20.41 9.15
N SER A 186 2.51 19.27 8.46
CA SER A 186 1.26 18.56 8.20
C SER A 186 1.57 17.09 7.90
N ALA A 187 0.54 16.23 7.82
CA ALA A 187 0.71 14.83 7.45
C ALA A 187 1.33 14.68 6.04
N ASP A 188 0.84 15.42 5.06
CA ASP A 188 1.40 15.43 3.70
C ASP A 188 2.86 15.90 3.69
N GLY A 189 3.16 16.94 4.48
CA GLY A 189 4.53 17.44 4.58
C GLY A 189 5.50 16.42 5.16
N VAL A 190 5.07 15.59 6.12
CA VAL A 190 5.90 14.48 6.65
C VAL A 190 6.09 13.40 5.58
N VAL A 191 5.04 13.04 4.83
CA VAL A 191 5.14 12.10 3.69
C VAL A 191 6.13 12.64 2.64
N SER A 192 6.08 13.94 2.34
CA SER A 192 7.03 14.58 1.41
C SER A 192 8.48 14.48 1.90
N GLN A 193 8.73 14.75 3.20
CA GLN A 193 10.07 14.58 3.76
C GLN A 193 10.55 13.12 3.70
N MET A 194 9.65 12.17 3.97
CA MET A 194 9.98 10.74 3.89
C MET A 194 10.33 10.32 2.45
N ARG A 195 9.58 10.78 1.45
CA ARG A 195 9.85 10.48 0.03
C ARG A 195 11.11 11.19 -0.48
N TRP A 196 11.37 12.42 -0.01
CA TRP A 196 12.65 13.06 -0.27
C TRP A 196 13.82 12.21 0.25
N LEU A 197 13.70 11.69 1.46
CA LEU A 197 14.74 10.87 2.10
C LEU A 197 14.96 9.53 1.39
N THR A 198 13.89 8.88 0.93
CA THR A 198 13.89 7.47 0.52
C THR A 198 13.57 7.23 -0.96
N GLY A 199 13.30 8.28 -1.71
CA GLY A 199 12.98 8.24 -3.13
C GLY A 199 11.51 8.44 -3.45
N ASN A 200 11.25 9.07 -4.59
CA ASN A 200 9.92 9.37 -5.09
C ASN A 200 9.19 8.11 -5.58
N VAL A 201 7.87 8.20 -5.63
CA VAL A 201 6.99 7.16 -6.19
C VAL A 201 7.00 7.25 -7.72
N PRO A 202 7.36 6.22 -8.49
CA PRO A 202 7.23 6.23 -9.94
C PRO A 202 5.77 6.08 -10.38
N MET A 203 5.45 6.57 -11.59
CA MET A 203 4.16 6.29 -12.22
C MET A 203 4.03 4.81 -12.56
N PHE A 204 2.92 4.19 -12.18
CA PHE A 204 2.53 2.89 -12.71
C PHE A 204 2.06 3.00 -14.17
N PRO A 205 2.06 1.89 -14.93
CA PRO A 205 1.37 1.84 -16.21
C PRO A 205 -0.11 2.21 -16.05
N LEU A 206 -0.66 2.95 -17.00
CA LEU A 206 -2.05 3.44 -16.95
C LEU A 206 -3.06 2.29 -16.80
N TRP A 207 -2.84 1.17 -17.46
CA TRP A 207 -3.71 -0.02 -17.41
C TRP A 207 -3.78 -0.68 -16.04
N THR A 208 -2.83 -0.46 -15.13
CA THR A 208 -2.87 -1.02 -13.76
C THR A 208 -4.03 -0.50 -12.93
N TYR A 209 -4.56 0.66 -13.30
CA TYR A 209 -5.69 1.30 -12.62
C TYR A 209 -7.06 0.75 -13.05
N GLY A 210 -7.13 -0.14 -14.03
CA GLY A 210 -8.33 -0.89 -14.40
C GLY A 210 -8.67 -1.99 -13.40
N PHE A 211 -9.58 -2.89 -13.78
CA PHE A 211 -9.98 -4.04 -12.95
C PHE A 211 -9.12 -5.26 -13.26
N TRP A 212 -8.71 -5.97 -12.21
CA TRP A 212 -7.92 -7.19 -12.26
C TRP A 212 -8.69 -8.37 -11.69
N GLN A 213 -8.73 -9.46 -12.44
CA GLN A 213 -9.30 -10.73 -11.99
C GLN A 213 -8.20 -11.73 -11.67
N SER A 214 -8.32 -12.37 -10.53
CA SER A 214 -7.42 -13.40 -10.04
C SER A 214 -8.17 -14.47 -9.27
N LYS A 215 -7.48 -15.55 -9.01
CA LYS A 215 -7.92 -16.69 -8.18
C LYS A 215 -6.68 -17.45 -7.70
N GLU A 216 -6.70 -17.97 -6.51
CA GLU A 216 -5.81 -19.03 -6.06
C GLU A 216 -6.45 -20.39 -6.42
N ARG A 217 -6.10 -20.99 -7.54
CA ARG A 217 -5.41 -20.52 -8.75
C ARG A 217 -6.15 -21.05 -10.00
N TYR A 218 -5.89 -20.46 -11.15
CA TYR A 218 -6.27 -21.06 -12.43
C TYR A 218 -5.34 -22.24 -12.73
N LYS A 219 -5.90 -23.37 -13.20
CA LYS A 219 -5.20 -24.65 -13.29
C LYS A 219 -4.66 -24.98 -14.67
N SER A 220 -5.01 -24.17 -15.68
CA SER A 220 -4.54 -24.35 -17.04
C SER A 220 -4.51 -23.05 -17.83
N ALA A 221 -3.72 -23.02 -18.90
CA ALA A 221 -3.70 -21.91 -19.85
C ALA A 221 -5.09 -21.66 -20.45
N ALA A 222 -5.84 -22.72 -20.76
CA ALA A 222 -7.19 -22.62 -21.31
C ALA A 222 -8.19 -21.99 -20.31
N GLU A 223 -8.09 -22.33 -19.00
CA GLU A 223 -8.91 -21.69 -17.97
C GLU A 223 -8.60 -20.19 -17.89
N THR A 224 -7.32 -19.81 -17.83
CA THR A 224 -6.89 -18.41 -17.76
C THR A 224 -7.38 -17.60 -18.95
N GLU A 225 -7.23 -18.11 -20.18
CA GLU A 225 -7.74 -17.45 -21.41
C GLU A 225 -9.28 -17.36 -21.41
N GLY A 226 -9.97 -18.42 -20.96
CA GLY A 226 -11.43 -18.50 -20.91
C GLY A 226 -12.05 -17.46 -19.96
N ILE A 227 -11.35 -17.07 -18.89
CA ILE A 227 -11.80 -15.99 -18.01
C ILE A 227 -11.82 -14.65 -18.76
N VAL A 228 -10.75 -14.33 -19.48
CA VAL A 228 -10.68 -13.08 -20.27
C VAL A 228 -11.77 -13.08 -21.35
N ASP A 229 -11.95 -14.20 -22.06
CA ASP A 229 -13.02 -14.34 -23.07
C ASP A 229 -14.38 -14.07 -22.47
N LYS A 230 -14.66 -14.62 -21.29
CA LYS A 230 -15.96 -14.46 -20.65
C LYS A 230 -16.24 -13.02 -20.21
N TYR A 231 -15.24 -12.28 -19.69
CA TYR A 231 -15.39 -10.85 -19.39
C TYR A 231 -15.70 -10.06 -20.67
N ARG A 232 -15.04 -10.35 -21.80
CA ARG A 232 -15.30 -9.71 -23.09
C ARG A 232 -16.70 -10.04 -23.63
N GLU A 233 -17.12 -11.31 -23.52
CA GLU A 233 -18.48 -11.75 -23.91
C GLU A 233 -19.57 -11.01 -23.10
N LEU A 234 -19.37 -10.86 -21.79
CA LEU A 234 -20.30 -10.19 -20.90
C LEU A 234 -20.26 -8.66 -21.02
N HIS A 235 -19.32 -8.11 -21.77
CA HIS A 235 -19.06 -6.67 -21.86
C HIS A 235 -18.84 -6.04 -20.48
N VAL A 236 -18.20 -6.75 -19.56
CA VAL A 236 -17.74 -6.24 -18.26
C VAL A 236 -16.28 -5.84 -18.39
N PRO A 237 -15.89 -4.62 -18.00
CA PRO A 237 -14.52 -4.14 -18.15
C PRO A 237 -13.50 -4.99 -17.39
N LEU A 238 -12.34 -5.24 -18.04
CA LEU A 238 -11.21 -5.97 -17.46
C LEU A 238 -9.91 -5.49 -18.11
N ASP A 239 -8.89 -5.18 -17.33
CA ASP A 239 -7.55 -4.87 -17.83
C ASP A 239 -6.53 -5.96 -17.59
N GLY A 240 -6.68 -6.75 -16.53
CA GLY A 240 -5.66 -7.74 -16.21
C GLY A 240 -6.19 -9.05 -15.68
N ILE A 241 -5.43 -10.10 -15.99
CA ILE A 241 -5.58 -11.45 -15.45
C ILE A 241 -4.29 -11.86 -14.75
N ILE A 242 -4.42 -12.51 -13.60
CA ILE A 242 -3.28 -12.96 -12.81
C ILE A 242 -3.23 -14.48 -12.83
N GLN A 243 -2.10 -15.05 -13.24
CA GLN A 243 -1.76 -16.43 -13.06
C GLN A 243 -0.98 -16.61 -11.77
N ASP A 244 -1.60 -17.25 -10.82
CA ASP A 244 -1.00 -17.60 -9.56
C ASP A 244 -0.10 -18.85 -9.69
N TRP A 245 0.45 -19.34 -8.61
CA TRP A 245 1.49 -20.35 -8.51
C TRP A 245 1.19 -21.68 -9.22
N GLN A 246 2.19 -22.60 -9.25
CA GLN A 246 2.15 -23.98 -9.77
C GLN A 246 1.99 -24.13 -11.31
N TYR A 247 2.14 -23.06 -12.10
CA TYR A 247 2.30 -23.17 -13.57
C TYR A 247 3.59 -23.90 -13.96
N TRP A 248 4.50 -24.10 -13.02
CA TRP A 248 5.72 -24.91 -13.14
C TRP A 248 5.51 -26.42 -12.88
N GLY A 249 4.32 -26.85 -12.45
CA GLY A 249 4.00 -28.26 -12.17
C GLY A 249 4.32 -28.71 -10.75
N SER A 250 5.38 -29.49 -10.56
CA SER A 250 5.75 -30.04 -9.25
C SER A 250 6.29 -29.00 -8.27
N ASN A 251 6.02 -29.18 -6.97
CA ASN A 251 6.61 -28.33 -5.93
C ASN A 251 8.12 -28.51 -5.76
N TYR A 252 8.73 -29.59 -6.27
CA TYR A 252 10.17 -29.69 -6.41
C TYR A 252 10.76 -28.71 -7.43
N LEU A 253 9.90 -28.22 -8.36
CA LEU A 253 10.17 -27.17 -9.33
C LEU A 253 9.63 -25.82 -8.85
N TRP A 254 9.39 -25.66 -7.56
CA TRP A 254 8.83 -24.45 -6.98
C TRP A 254 9.52 -23.20 -7.50
N ASN A 255 8.73 -22.26 -8.05
CA ASN A 255 9.21 -21.02 -8.63
C ASN A 255 10.28 -21.19 -9.74
N ALA A 256 10.11 -22.19 -10.62
CA ALA A 256 11.05 -22.42 -11.74
C ALA A 256 11.08 -21.26 -12.76
N MET A 257 10.16 -20.30 -12.67
CA MET A 257 10.04 -19.13 -13.56
C MET A 257 9.90 -19.52 -15.04
N ASP A 258 9.18 -20.62 -15.29
CA ASP A 258 8.87 -21.12 -16.62
C ASP A 258 7.61 -21.99 -16.58
N PHE A 259 6.93 -22.14 -17.71
CA PHE A 259 5.74 -22.98 -17.87
C PHE A 259 6.13 -24.43 -18.08
N LEU A 260 6.30 -25.19 -17.00
CA LEU A 260 6.77 -26.57 -17.02
C LEU A 260 5.65 -27.58 -16.80
N SER A 261 4.45 -27.16 -16.41
CA SER A 261 3.29 -28.02 -16.33
C SER A 261 2.73 -28.30 -17.73
N GLU A 262 2.23 -29.53 -17.97
CA GLU A 262 1.53 -29.89 -19.21
C GLU A 262 0.30 -29.02 -19.45
N ASP A 263 -0.41 -28.63 -18.38
CA ASP A 263 -1.58 -27.74 -18.42
C ASP A 263 -1.23 -26.32 -18.89
N PHE A 264 0.03 -25.94 -18.83
CA PHE A 264 0.57 -24.65 -19.26
C PHE A 264 1.60 -24.78 -20.39
N ALA A 265 1.68 -25.92 -21.11
CA ALA A 265 2.63 -26.13 -22.19
C ALA A 265 2.60 -25.01 -23.26
N ASN A 266 1.46 -24.35 -23.44
CA ASN A 266 1.26 -23.21 -24.33
C ASN A 266 1.34 -21.85 -23.63
N GLY A 267 1.99 -21.74 -22.45
CA GLY A 267 1.96 -20.53 -21.62
C GLY A 267 2.41 -19.26 -22.35
N LYS A 268 3.46 -19.35 -23.18
CA LYS A 268 3.89 -18.22 -24.02
C LYS A 268 2.81 -17.80 -25.04
N GLN A 269 2.07 -18.75 -25.61
CA GLN A 269 0.97 -18.43 -26.54
C GLN A 269 -0.23 -17.88 -25.79
N MET A 270 -0.52 -18.41 -24.59
CA MET A 270 -1.56 -17.88 -23.69
C MET A 270 -1.35 -16.37 -23.42
N ILE A 271 -0.14 -15.94 -23.06
CA ILE A 271 0.15 -14.51 -22.84
C ILE A 271 -0.18 -13.69 -24.09
N LYS A 272 0.22 -14.16 -25.28
CA LYS A 272 -0.11 -13.47 -26.54
C LYS A 272 -1.61 -13.40 -26.80
N ASN A 273 -2.34 -14.48 -26.49
CA ASN A 273 -3.79 -14.53 -26.66
C ASN A 273 -4.50 -13.57 -25.69
N VAL A 274 -4.00 -13.43 -24.46
CA VAL A 274 -4.48 -12.45 -23.47
C VAL A 274 -4.28 -11.03 -24.02
N HIS A 275 -3.09 -10.72 -24.55
CA HIS A 275 -2.80 -9.42 -25.17
C HIS A 275 -3.69 -9.11 -26.39
N GLN A 276 -3.96 -10.10 -27.25
CA GLN A 276 -4.87 -9.93 -28.40
C GLN A 276 -6.30 -9.56 -27.99
N LYS A 277 -6.67 -9.89 -26.75
CA LYS A 277 -7.97 -9.53 -26.15
C LYS A 277 -7.90 -8.22 -25.36
N HIS A 278 -6.83 -7.44 -25.53
CA HIS A 278 -6.59 -6.17 -24.84
C HIS A 278 -6.63 -6.33 -23.31
N ALA A 279 -6.04 -7.39 -22.79
CA ALA A 279 -5.82 -7.58 -21.37
C ALA A 279 -4.32 -7.76 -21.09
N HIS A 280 -3.88 -7.44 -19.88
CA HIS A 280 -2.51 -7.57 -19.41
C HIS A 280 -2.36 -8.83 -18.55
N PHE A 281 -1.15 -9.36 -18.51
CA PHE A 281 -0.85 -10.61 -17.84
C PHE A 281 0.15 -10.41 -16.70
N MET A 282 -0.26 -10.76 -15.47
CA MET A 282 0.60 -10.81 -14.30
C MET A 282 0.80 -12.26 -13.88
N ILE A 283 1.99 -12.59 -13.37
CA ILE A 283 2.32 -13.94 -12.94
C ILE A 283 2.95 -13.95 -11.54
N SER A 284 2.60 -14.96 -10.75
CA SER A 284 3.14 -15.18 -9.41
C SER A 284 4.59 -15.64 -9.48
N ILE A 285 5.44 -15.00 -8.69
CA ILE A 285 6.85 -15.35 -8.46
C ILE A 285 7.16 -15.26 -6.97
N TRP A 286 8.09 -16.08 -6.50
CA TRP A 286 8.38 -16.25 -5.09
C TRP A 286 9.84 -15.92 -4.75
N ALA A 287 10.10 -15.67 -3.49
CA ALA A 287 11.47 -15.47 -2.99
C ALA A 287 12.19 -16.77 -2.62
N SER A 288 11.60 -17.91 -2.97
CA SER A 288 12.13 -19.23 -2.65
C SER A 288 12.13 -20.15 -3.87
N PHE A 289 12.95 -21.19 -3.86
CA PHE A 289 13.14 -22.09 -4.99
C PHE A 289 13.11 -23.56 -4.56
N GLY A 290 12.48 -24.40 -5.39
CA GLY A 290 12.47 -25.86 -5.23
C GLY A 290 13.81 -26.51 -5.63
N PRO A 291 14.16 -27.65 -5.01
CA PRO A 291 15.50 -28.24 -5.14
C PRO A 291 15.83 -28.76 -6.55
N GLN A 292 14.83 -28.93 -7.43
CA GLN A 292 15.05 -29.37 -8.80
C GLN A 292 15.16 -28.23 -9.82
N THR A 293 14.99 -26.95 -9.38
CA THR A 293 15.14 -25.80 -10.26
C THR A 293 16.60 -25.50 -10.59
N GLN A 294 16.84 -24.85 -11.73
CA GLN A 294 18.17 -24.38 -12.11
C GLN A 294 18.64 -23.27 -11.16
N GLN A 295 17.73 -22.39 -10.75
CA GLN A 295 17.96 -21.31 -9.80
C GLN A 295 18.49 -21.83 -8.47
N PHE A 296 17.83 -22.86 -7.92
CA PHE A 296 18.27 -23.48 -6.67
C PHE A 296 19.70 -24.00 -6.79
N ARG A 297 20.03 -24.74 -7.86
CA ARG A 297 21.36 -25.30 -8.06
C ARG A 297 22.44 -24.24 -8.12
N GLU A 298 22.24 -23.21 -8.93
CA GLU A 298 23.21 -22.11 -9.07
C GLU A 298 23.38 -21.32 -7.76
N LEU A 299 22.29 -20.99 -7.08
CA LEU A 299 22.32 -20.29 -5.79
C LEU A 299 22.98 -21.16 -4.69
N ASN A 300 22.69 -22.46 -4.66
CA ASN A 300 23.25 -23.38 -3.67
C ASN A 300 24.77 -23.59 -3.86
N GLU A 301 25.23 -23.71 -5.10
CA GLU A 301 26.67 -23.83 -5.43
C GLU A 301 27.46 -22.59 -4.96
N LYS A 302 26.82 -21.44 -4.92
CA LYS A 302 27.42 -20.17 -4.48
C LYS A 302 27.17 -19.85 -3.00
N GLY A 303 26.46 -20.70 -2.26
CA GLY A 303 26.11 -20.47 -0.85
C GLY A 303 25.14 -19.32 -0.63
N LEU A 304 24.25 -19.05 -1.58
CA LEU A 304 23.31 -17.92 -1.59
C LEU A 304 21.86 -18.31 -1.24
N LEU A 305 21.68 -19.48 -0.59
CA LEU A 305 20.39 -19.95 -0.08
C LEU A 305 20.37 -19.93 1.45
N LEU A 306 19.23 -19.54 2.02
CA LEU A 306 19.01 -19.50 3.46
C LEU A 306 18.44 -20.83 3.96
N PRO A 307 18.88 -21.35 5.13
CA PRO A 307 18.58 -22.70 5.57
C PRO A 307 17.26 -22.87 6.33
N PHE A 308 16.52 -21.80 6.60
CA PHE A 308 15.30 -21.87 7.40
C PHE A 308 14.09 -22.43 6.62
N GLU A 309 13.07 -22.86 7.35
CA GLU A 309 11.82 -23.35 6.76
C GLU A 309 11.01 -22.23 6.12
N THR A 310 10.47 -22.49 4.93
CA THR A 310 9.62 -21.59 4.19
C THR A 310 8.53 -22.36 3.45
N TRP A 311 7.59 -21.65 2.83
CA TRP A 311 6.55 -22.26 2.01
C TRP A 311 7.09 -22.72 0.62
N PRO A 312 6.62 -23.85 0.07
CA PRO A 312 5.81 -24.90 0.67
C PRO A 312 6.64 -25.73 1.65
N GLN A 313 6.17 -25.77 2.88
CA GLN A 313 6.90 -26.49 3.91
C GLN A 313 6.32 -27.89 4.14
N SER A 314 7.07 -28.66 4.87
CA SER A 314 6.82 -30.06 5.10
C SER A 314 6.50 -30.40 6.56
N GLY A 315 6.27 -29.41 7.39
CA GLY A 315 5.89 -29.59 8.80
C GLY A 315 4.41 -29.56 9.08
N LEU A 316 3.59 -29.10 8.13
CA LEU A 316 2.12 -29.05 8.25
C LEU A 316 1.52 -30.42 7.94
N SER A 317 0.48 -30.80 8.69
CA SER A 317 -0.28 -32.04 8.47
C SER A 317 -0.96 -32.09 7.09
N HIS A 318 -1.06 -30.94 6.44
CA HIS A 318 -1.70 -30.78 5.12
C HIS A 318 -0.81 -29.90 4.22
N ILE A 319 0.20 -30.51 3.61
CA ILE A 319 0.99 -29.86 2.57
C ILE A 319 0.09 -29.68 1.35
N TRP A 320 -0.05 -28.45 0.93
CA TRP A 320 -0.78 -28.13 -0.30
C TRP A 320 0.21 -27.72 -1.40
N PRO A 321 0.11 -28.32 -2.58
CA PRO A 321 -0.62 -29.54 -2.90
C PRO A 321 0.02 -30.78 -2.23
N PRO A 322 -0.79 -31.83 -1.94
CA PRO A 322 -0.38 -32.96 -1.11
C PRO A 322 0.60 -33.95 -1.79
N VAL A 323 1.46 -33.49 -2.67
CA VAL A 323 2.35 -34.31 -3.51
C VAL A 323 3.82 -34.14 -3.19
N MET A 324 4.16 -33.51 -2.05
CA MET A 324 5.55 -33.38 -1.61
C MET A 324 5.90 -34.39 -0.54
N ALA A 325 7.07 -35.02 -0.69
CA ALA A 325 7.69 -35.73 0.39
C ALA A 325 8.34 -34.75 1.39
N TYR A 326 8.41 -35.14 2.64
CA TYR A 326 9.13 -34.42 3.69
C TYR A 326 10.61 -34.76 3.67
N PRO A 327 11.55 -33.78 3.82
CA PRO A 327 11.34 -32.34 3.72
C PRO A 327 11.18 -31.86 2.26
N SER A 328 10.49 -30.73 2.05
CA SER A 328 10.30 -30.18 0.70
C SER A 328 11.60 -29.78 0.00
N GLY A 329 12.59 -29.36 0.76
CA GLY A 329 13.86 -28.87 0.27
C GLY A 329 13.80 -27.45 -0.35
N VAL A 330 12.64 -26.80 -0.36
CA VAL A 330 12.51 -25.42 -0.82
C VAL A 330 13.27 -24.48 0.10
N LYS A 331 14.04 -23.54 -0.48
CA LYS A 331 14.84 -22.57 0.27
C LYS A 331 14.69 -21.17 -0.30
N VAL A 332 14.74 -20.19 0.61
CA VAL A 332 14.77 -18.75 0.28
C VAL A 332 16.17 -18.37 -0.21
N TYR A 333 16.26 -17.44 -1.15
CA TYR A 333 17.54 -16.89 -1.59
C TYR A 333 17.96 -15.69 -0.73
N ASP A 334 19.26 -15.40 -0.64
CA ASP A 334 19.77 -14.20 0.03
C ASP A 334 19.56 -12.95 -0.84
N ALA A 335 18.40 -12.31 -0.71
CA ALA A 335 18.06 -11.10 -1.49
C ALA A 335 18.97 -9.90 -1.17
N PHE A 336 19.70 -9.92 -0.03
CA PHE A 336 20.66 -8.86 0.30
C PHE A 336 21.90 -8.95 -0.58
N HIS A 337 22.24 -10.16 -1.07
CA HIS A 337 23.43 -10.37 -1.89
C HIS A 337 23.20 -9.92 -3.34
N PRO A 338 24.01 -8.98 -3.90
CA PRO A 338 23.83 -8.47 -5.27
C PRO A 338 23.82 -9.58 -6.33
N GLU A 339 24.74 -10.57 -6.20
CA GLU A 339 24.84 -11.69 -7.15
C GLU A 339 23.58 -12.58 -7.09
N ALA A 340 22.99 -12.76 -5.92
CA ALA A 340 21.74 -13.53 -5.80
C ALA A 340 20.57 -12.84 -6.53
N ARG A 341 20.48 -11.51 -6.46
CA ARG A 341 19.53 -10.74 -7.27
C ARG A 341 19.81 -10.79 -8.77
N ASP A 342 21.10 -10.87 -9.18
CA ASP A 342 21.46 -11.06 -10.59
C ASP A 342 21.00 -12.43 -11.10
N ILE A 343 21.20 -13.49 -10.30
CA ILE A 343 20.75 -14.85 -10.62
C ILE A 343 19.21 -14.90 -10.68
N TYR A 344 18.53 -14.27 -9.71
CA TYR A 344 17.05 -14.19 -9.70
C TYR A 344 16.53 -13.59 -11.00
N TRP A 345 17.04 -12.43 -11.41
CA TRP A 345 16.63 -11.78 -12.65
C TRP A 345 17.00 -12.58 -13.90
N LYS A 346 18.16 -13.21 -13.93
CA LYS A 346 18.62 -14.03 -15.06
C LYS A 346 17.55 -15.05 -15.47
N TYR A 347 16.91 -15.70 -14.50
CA TYR A 347 15.87 -16.68 -14.77
C TYR A 347 14.49 -16.04 -14.95
N LEU A 348 14.15 -15.00 -14.19
CA LEU A 348 12.91 -14.27 -14.33
C LEU A 348 12.74 -13.64 -15.71
N LYS A 349 13.85 -13.26 -16.32
CA LYS A 349 13.89 -12.72 -17.69
C LYS A 349 13.23 -13.65 -18.72
N THR A 350 13.19 -14.94 -18.50
CA THR A 350 12.45 -15.89 -19.35
C THR A 350 10.97 -15.53 -19.45
N LEU A 351 10.33 -15.29 -18.30
CA LEU A 351 8.92 -14.86 -18.27
C LEU A 351 8.72 -13.44 -18.83
N PHE A 352 9.67 -12.54 -18.58
CA PHE A 352 9.66 -11.19 -19.16
C PHE A 352 9.71 -11.26 -20.71
N ASP A 353 10.60 -12.08 -21.28
CA ASP A 353 10.74 -12.28 -22.73
C ASP A 353 9.52 -12.99 -23.35
N TYR A 354 8.74 -13.72 -22.58
CA TYR A 354 7.46 -14.27 -23.03
C TYR A 354 6.37 -13.22 -23.17
N GLY A 355 6.57 -12.03 -22.55
CA GLY A 355 5.65 -10.91 -22.63
C GLY A 355 4.88 -10.61 -21.35
N THR A 356 5.25 -11.22 -20.21
CA THR A 356 4.66 -10.89 -18.90
C THR A 356 4.70 -9.38 -18.65
N ASP A 357 3.56 -8.81 -18.18
CA ASP A 357 3.40 -7.37 -18.00
C ASP A 357 3.73 -6.91 -16.59
N ALA A 358 3.48 -7.77 -15.59
CA ALA A 358 3.63 -7.44 -14.19
C ALA A 358 3.97 -8.66 -13.34
N TRP A 359 4.43 -8.42 -12.12
CA TRP A 359 4.88 -9.44 -11.19
C TRP A 359 4.02 -9.47 -9.94
N TRP A 360 3.49 -10.65 -9.59
CA TRP A 360 2.95 -10.93 -8.27
C TRP A 360 4.05 -11.55 -7.42
N MET A 361 4.76 -10.71 -6.65
CA MET A 361 5.85 -11.16 -5.79
C MET A 361 5.30 -11.61 -4.45
N ASP A 362 5.00 -12.90 -4.37
CA ASP A 362 4.47 -13.52 -3.16
C ASP A 362 5.60 -13.92 -2.20
N SER A 363 5.25 -14.15 -0.94
CA SER A 363 6.18 -14.57 0.11
C SER A 363 7.44 -13.69 0.23
N THR A 364 7.26 -12.38 0.14
CA THR A 364 8.37 -11.43 0.31
C THR A 364 8.67 -11.09 1.76
N ASP A 365 7.94 -11.61 2.72
CA ASP A 365 8.17 -11.57 4.18
C ASP A 365 9.19 -12.57 4.77
N PRO A 366 9.73 -13.60 4.18
CA PRO A 366 9.51 -14.64 3.18
C PRO A 366 8.96 -15.96 3.75
N ASP A 367 7.86 -15.94 4.47
CA ASP A 367 7.25 -17.11 5.13
C ASP A 367 8.23 -17.85 6.06
N PHE A 368 8.66 -17.17 7.11
CA PHE A 368 9.64 -17.68 8.05
C PHE A 368 8.96 -18.50 9.14
N PHE A 369 8.98 -19.83 8.97
CA PHE A 369 8.27 -20.76 9.84
C PHE A 369 9.18 -21.40 10.89
N ASN A 370 8.59 -21.73 12.05
CA ASN A 370 9.25 -22.43 13.16
C ASN A 370 10.68 -21.92 13.45
N PRO A 371 10.87 -20.59 13.61
CA PRO A 371 12.19 -19.97 13.67
C PRO A 371 12.97 -20.45 14.90
N ARG A 372 14.23 -20.87 14.63
CA ARG A 372 15.21 -21.23 15.66
C ARG A 372 16.20 -20.08 15.85
N GLU A 373 16.85 -20.02 16.99
CA GLU A 373 17.90 -19.03 17.24
C GLU A 373 19.04 -19.09 16.20
N SER A 374 19.38 -20.31 15.75
CA SER A 374 20.36 -20.54 14.68
C SER A 374 19.95 -19.92 13.33
N ASP A 375 18.64 -19.85 13.06
CA ASP A 375 18.12 -19.26 11.82
C ASP A 375 18.23 -17.74 11.86
N TYR A 376 17.93 -17.12 13.01
CA TYR A 376 18.16 -15.71 13.22
C TYR A 376 19.64 -15.32 13.17
N ALA A 377 20.52 -16.19 13.69
CA ALA A 377 21.97 -15.97 13.69
C ALA A 377 22.65 -16.28 12.34
N HIS A 378 21.90 -16.82 11.37
CA HIS A 378 22.47 -17.18 10.06
C HIS A 378 23.04 -15.97 9.33
N PRO A 379 24.29 -16.05 8.82
CA PRO A 379 24.88 -14.96 8.05
C PRO A 379 24.12 -14.71 6.75
N VAL A 380 23.88 -13.45 6.44
CA VAL A 380 23.42 -12.94 5.15
C VAL A 380 24.34 -11.83 4.68
N TYR A 381 24.21 -11.42 3.43
CA TYR A 381 25.03 -10.31 2.96
C TYR A 381 24.79 -9.03 3.78
N GLY A 382 25.85 -8.51 4.37
CA GLY A 382 25.81 -7.29 5.19
C GLY A 382 25.46 -7.46 6.67
N GLY A 383 25.22 -8.71 7.15
CA GLY A 383 24.91 -8.95 8.55
C GLY A 383 24.46 -10.38 8.86
N THR A 384 23.48 -10.49 9.76
CA THR A 384 22.76 -11.72 10.05
C THR A 384 21.31 -11.60 9.64
N TRP A 385 20.60 -12.72 9.51
CA TRP A 385 19.18 -12.71 9.22
C TRP A 385 18.41 -11.84 10.23
N ARG A 386 18.71 -11.97 11.52
CA ARG A 386 18.11 -11.09 12.56
C ARG A 386 18.31 -9.61 12.29
N SER A 387 19.52 -9.22 11.90
CA SER A 387 19.86 -7.79 11.73
C SER A 387 19.27 -7.16 10.47
N GLN A 388 18.82 -7.96 9.49
CA GLN A 388 18.42 -7.48 8.16
C GLN A 388 16.97 -7.82 7.77
N ARG A 389 16.32 -8.79 8.44
CA ARG A 389 15.13 -9.47 7.91
C ARG A 389 13.98 -8.57 7.52
N ASN A 390 13.72 -7.47 8.28
CA ASN A 390 12.58 -6.58 7.96
C ASN A 390 12.77 -5.81 6.65
N ALA A 391 14.02 -5.68 6.17
CA ALA A 391 14.31 -5.07 4.87
C ALA A 391 14.33 -6.09 3.71
N PHE A 392 14.07 -7.37 3.95
CA PHE A 392 14.07 -8.38 2.90
C PHE A 392 13.10 -8.07 1.75
N PRO A 393 11.82 -7.64 2.01
CA PRO A 393 10.91 -7.28 0.93
C PRO A 393 11.45 -6.12 0.07
N LEU A 394 12.07 -5.12 0.68
CA LEU A 394 12.69 -4.01 -0.06
C LEU A 394 13.78 -4.52 -1.02
N GLU A 395 14.67 -5.40 -0.56
CA GLU A 395 15.81 -5.85 -1.36
C GLU A 395 15.38 -6.78 -2.52
N THR A 396 14.40 -7.66 -2.28
CA THR A 396 13.91 -8.55 -3.34
C THR A 396 13.12 -7.77 -4.41
N VAL A 397 12.29 -6.82 -4.01
CA VAL A 397 11.54 -5.93 -4.93
C VAL A 397 12.51 -5.02 -5.70
N ARG A 398 13.48 -4.40 -5.01
CA ARG A 398 14.51 -3.56 -5.63
C ARG A 398 15.28 -4.32 -6.70
N GLY A 399 15.64 -5.59 -6.42
CA GLY A 399 16.33 -6.45 -7.38
C GLY A 399 15.58 -6.60 -8.69
N VAL A 400 14.28 -6.88 -8.64
CA VAL A 400 13.43 -7.00 -9.85
C VAL A 400 13.27 -5.66 -10.55
N TYR A 401 12.93 -4.60 -9.80
CA TYR A 401 12.73 -3.27 -10.37
C TYR A 401 13.94 -2.75 -11.13
N GLU A 402 15.11 -2.73 -10.48
CA GLU A 402 16.34 -2.18 -11.08
C GLU A 402 16.78 -2.96 -12.32
N LYS A 403 16.58 -4.29 -12.32
CA LYS A 403 16.97 -5.13 -13.46
C LYS A 403 16.01 -4.93 -14.63
N GLN A 404 14.70 -4.93 -14.41
CA GLN A 404 13.73 -4.67 -15.48
C GLN A 404 13.90 -3.27 -16.06
N ARG A 405 14.18 -2.26 -15.24
CA ARG A 405 14.48 -0.91 -15.69
C ARG A 405 15.67 -0.85 -16.67
N ARG A 406 16.69 -1.68 -16.44
CA ARG A 406 17.85 -1.78 -17.34
C ARG A 406 17.53 -2.51 -18.64
N GLU A 407 16.61 -3.47 -18.62
CA GLU A 407 16.18 -4.21 -19.82
C GLU A 407 15.30 -3.35 -20.74
N SER A 408 14.43 -2.50 -20.19
CA SER A 408 13.48 -1.74 -21.00
C SER A 408 13.07 -0.41 -20.37
N GLU A 409 13.17 0.65 -21.16
CA GLU A 409 12.53 1.96 -20.86
C GLU A 409 11.10 2.07 -21.45
N GLN A 410 10.66 1.07 -22.24
CA GLN A 410 9.38 1.10 -22.93
C GLN A 410 8.25 0.45 -22.14
N LYS A 411 8.57 -0.20 -21.00
CA LYS A 411 7.63 -0.91 -20.18
C LYS A 411 7.86 -0.56 -18.70
N ARG A 412 6.92 0.16 -18.08
CA ARG A 412 6.99 0.49 -16.66
C ARG A 412 6.94 -0.78 -15.82
N VAL A 413 7.73 -0.81 -14.78
CA VAL A 413 7.69 -1.91 -13.80
C VAL A 413 6.43 -1.77 -12.97
N PHE A 414 5.67 -2.85 -12.85
CA PHE A 414 4.58 -2.98 -11.92
C PHE A 414 4.72 -4.28 -11.13
N ILE A 415 4.85 -4.14 -9.82
CA ILE A 415 5.02 -5.24 -8.88
C ILE A 415 3.89 -5.19 -7.86
N MET A 416 3.12 -6.26 -7.71
CA MET A 416 2.33 -6.51 -6.52
C MET A 416 3.14 -7.38 -5.57
N THR A 417 3.26 -6.99 -4.31
CA THR A 417 4.08 -7.68 -3.33
C THR A 417 3.33 -7.86 -2.01
N ARG A 418 3.56 -9.00 -1.33
CA ARG A 418 2.88 -9.32 -0.07
C ARG A 418 3.41 -8.53 1.12
N SER A 419 4.67 -8.12 1.07
CA SER A 419 5.29 -7.36 2.14
C SER A 419 6.09 -6.18 1.62
N SER A 420 6.37 -5.23 2.49
CA SER A 420 7.05 -3.99 2.15
C SER A 420 7.90 -3.49 3.32
N PHE A 421 8.88 -2.66 3.02
CA PHE A 421 9.62 -1.90 4.03
C PHE A 421 9.75 -0.44 3.62
N ALA A 422 10.12 0.43 4.56
CA ALA A 422 10.33 1.85 4.32
C ALA A 422 11.22 2.08 3.07
N GLY A 423 10.84 3.01 2.21
CA GLY A 423 11.55 3.31 0.96
C GLY A 423 11.14 2.44 -0.24
N GLN A 424 10.36 1.39 -0.06
CA GLN A 424 9.97 0.49 -1.16
C GLN A 424 9.05 1.15 -2.20
N GLN A 425 8.36 2.25 -1.85
CA GLN A 425 7.57 3.04 -2.82
C GLN A 425 8.36 3.47 -4.04
N HIS A 426 9.69 3.59 -3.91
CA HIS A 426 10.59 4.01 -5.00
C HIS A 426 10.74 2.95 -6.10
N TYR A 427 10.39 1.71 -5.81
CA TYR A 427 10.65 0.55 -6.68
C TYR A 427 9.40 -0.02 -7.36
N GLY A 428 8.46 0.85 -7.75
CA GLY A 428 7.33 0.47 -8.62
C GLY A 428 6.44 -0.62 -8.04
N SER A 429 6.27 -0.66 -6.71
CA SER A 429 5.53 -1.70 -6.03
C SER A 429 4.25 -1.21 -5.38
N ASN A 430 3.24 -2.09 -5.39
CA ASN A 430 2.01 -2.02 -4.63
C ASN A 430 1.94 -3.20 -3.68
N MET A 431 1.63 -2.95 -2.40
CA MET A 431 1.49 -4.00 -1.40
C MET A 431 0.03 -4.39 -1.23
N TRP A 432 -0.27 -5.70 -1.16
CA TRP A 432 -1.59 -6.17 -0.69
C TRP A 432 -1.52 -6.66 0.76
N SER A 433 -2.67 -6.73 1.41
CA SER A 433 -2.77 -6.98 2.85
C SER A 433 -2.58 -8.45 3.28
N GLY A 434 -2.08 -9.32 2.40
CA GLY A 434 -1.86 -10.74 2.69
C GLY A 434 -3.13 -11.59 2.62
N ASP A 435 -3.04 -12.84 3.10
CA ASP A 435 -4.07 -13.87 3.02
C ASP A 435 -5.15 -13.69 4.10
N VAL A 436 -5.86 -12.57 4.03
CA VAL A 436 -6.85 -12.17 5.03
C VAL A 436 -8.13 -13.00 4.96
N ALA A 437 -8.78 -13.25 6.09
CA ALA A 437 -10.05 -13.98 6.12
C ALA A 437 -11.19 -13.15 5.52
N SER A 438 -12.15 -13.85 4.89
CA SER A 438 -13.40 -13.24 4.41
C SER A 438 -14.33 -12.99 5.59
N SER A 439 -14.15 -11.87 6.29
CA SER A 439 -14.98 -11.49 7.43
C SER A 439 -15.24 -9.99 7.46
N TRP A 440 -16.34 -9.58 8.11
CA TRP A 440 -16.64 -8.18 8.33
C TRP A 440 -15.62 -7.53 9.26
N ASP A 441 -15.15 -8.25 10.27
CA ASP A 441 -14.10 -7.77 11.17
C ASP A 441 -12.82 -7.43 10.39
N MET A 442 -12.44 -8.30 9.45
CA MET A 442 -11.26 -8.05 8.61
C MET A 442 -11.49 -6.90 7.64
N LEU A 443 -12.67 -6.76 7.03
CA LEU A 443 -12.99 -5.61 6.18
C LEU A 443 -12.86 -4.28 6.96
N ARG A 444 -13.36 -4.25 8.21
CA ARG A 444 -13.19 -3.08 9.10
C ARG A 444 -11.73 -2.74 9.36
N LYS A 445 -10.87 -3.75 9.46
CA LYS A 445 -9.42 -3.58 9.71
C LYS A 445 -8.65 -3.12 8.46
N GLN A 446 -9.11 -3.45 7.24
CA GLN A 446 -8.43 -3.09 5.99
C GLN A 446 -8.36 -1.58 5.78
N VAL A 447 -9.41 -0.85 6.15
CA VAL A 447 -9.46 0.61 5.95
C VAL A 447 -8.35 1.32 6.74
N PRO A 448 -8.28 1.21 8.09
CA PRO A 448 -7.21 1.86 8.85
C PRO A 448 -5.81 1.30 8.53
N ALA A 449 -5.68 0.04 8.10
CA ALA A 449 -4.40 -0.52 7.67
C ALA A 449 -3.88 0.20 6.41
N GLY A 450 -4.70 0.33 5.37
CA GLY A 450 -4.32 1.07 4.15
C GLY A 450 -4.05 2.55 4.40
N LEU A 451 -4.83 3.19 5.28
CA LEU A 451 -4.61 4.59 5.68
C LEU A 451 -3.28 4.76 6.44
N SER A 452 -2.97 3.86 7.37
CA SER A 452 -1.69 3.86 8.10
C SER A 452 -0.51 3.66 7.16
N PHE A 453 -0.64 2.73 6.21
CA PHE A 453 0.40 2.46 5.22
C PHE A 453 0.70 3.68 4.35
N SER A 454 -0.33 4.40 3.89
CA SER A 454 -0.16 5.61 3.07
C SER A 454 0.60 6.73 3.80
N LEU A 455 0.55 6.77 5.13
CA LEU A 455 1.25 7.75 5.97
C LEU A 455 2.74 7.47 6.14
N THR A 456 3.23 6.30 5.74
CA THR A 456 4.64 5.91 5.84
C THR A 456 5.49 6.30 4.62
N GLY A 457 4.89 6.98 3.64
CA GLY A 457 5.52 7.37 2.38
C GLY A 457 5.06 6.54 1.18
N ASN A 458 4.52 5.33 1.39
CA ASN A 458 4.06 4.44 0.32
C ASN A 458 2.54 4.60 0.08
N PRO A 459 2.10 5.17 -1.08
CA PRO A 459 0.70 5.37 -1.36
C PRO A 459 0.00 4.14 -1.94
N ASN A 460 0.74 3.08 -2.28
CA ASN A 460 0.31 1.97 -3.11
C ASN A 460 -0.08 0.76 -2.26
N PHE A 461 -1.36 0.67 -1.92
CA PHE A 461 -1.94 -0.40 -1.10
C PHE A 461 -3.22 -0.93 -1.73
N ASN A 462 -3.42 -2.24 -1.67
CA ASN A 462 -4.71 -2.87 -1.91
C ASN A 462 -4.97 -4.06 -0.99
N THR A 463 -6.11 -4.69 -1.15
CA THR A 463 -6.57 -5.86 -0.42
C THR A 463 -7.22 -6.85 -1.38
N ASP A 464 -7.20 -8.12 -1.05
CA ASP A 464 -7.95 -9.14 -1.75
C ASP A 464 -9.45 -8.89 -1.57
N ILE A 465 -10.13 -8.51 -2.65
CA ILE A 465 -11.55 -8.18 -2.58
C ILE A 465 -12.36 -9.41 -2.22
N GLY A 466 -13.10 -9.29 -1.11
CA GLY A 466 -13.89 -10.37 -0.54
C GLY A 466 -13.13 -11.22 0.50
N GLY A 467 -11.88 -10.85 0.82
CA GLY A 467 -10.97 -11.60 1.67
C GLY A 467 -10.36 -12.81 0.94
N PHE A 468 -9.23 -13.33 1.38
CA PHE A 468 -8.57 -14.47 0.71
C PHE A 468 -9.30 -15.79 1.01
N PHE A 469 -9.52 -16.13 2.29
CA PHE A 469 -10.18 -17.37 2.69
C PHE A 469 -11.70 -17.20 2.84
N CYS A 470 -12.48 -17.78 1.93
CA CYS A 470 -13.95 -17.73 2.00
C CYS A 470 -14.61 -19.08 2.25
N GLY A 471 -13.86 -20.11 2.66
CA GLY A 471 -14.34 -21.48 2.83
C GLY A 471 -15.52 -21.61 3.80
N SER A 472 -15.58 -20.78 4.84
CA SER A 472 -16.70 -20.75 5.79
C SER A 472 -18.06 -20.45 5.17
N TYR A 473 -18.09 -19.88 3.96
CA TYR A 473 -19.32 -19.58 3.20
C TYR A 473 -19.69 -20.66 2.18
N ASN A 474 -18.89 -21.71 2.05
CA ASN A 474 -19.15 -22.84 1.13
C ASN A 474 -20.28 -23.75 1.65
N THR A 475 -21.46 -23.22 1.93
CA THR A 475 -22.59 -23.92 2.56
C THR A 475 -23.35 -24.84 1.63
N LYS A 476 -23.10 -24.78 0.31
CA LYS A 476 -23.69 -25.68 -0.71
C LYS A 476 -22.64 -26.60 -1.36
N GLY A 477 -21.49 -26.77 -0.71
CA GLY A 477 -20.37 -27.56 -1.21
C GLY A 477 -19.17 -26.68 -1.64
N PRO A 478 -18.04 -27.30 -1.99
CA PRO A 478 -16.83 -26.59 -2.38
C PRO A 478 -17.07 -25.57 -3.52
N GLY A 479 -16.55 -24.35 -3.35
CA GLY A 479 -16.67 -23.29 -4.36
C GLY A 479 -18.02 -22.55 -4.37
N SER A 480 -18.90 -22.83 -3.40
CA SER A 480 -20.26 -22.27 -3.40
C SER A 480 -20.40 -20.92 -2.67
N ALA A 481 -19.34 -20.37 -2.11
CA ALA A 481 -19.38 -19.10 -1.37
C ALA A 481 -20.07 -17.96 -2.17
N PRO A 482 -19.84 -17.78 -3.48
CA PRO A 482 -20.53 -16.74 -4.25
C PRO A 482 -22.06 -16.88 -4.33
N LEU A 483 -22.60 -18.05 -3.95
CA LEU A 483 -24.04 -18.31 -3.90
C LEU A 483 -24.61 -18.08 -2.47
N ASN A 484 -23.76 -17.78 -1.49
CA ASN A 484 -24.16 -17.52 -0.11
C ASN A 484 -24.45 -16.03 0.07
N PRO A 485 -25.67 -15.62 0.46
CA PRO A 485 -26.03 -14.21 0.62
C PRO A 485 -25.13 -13.42 1.57
N GLN A 486 -24.67 -14.05 2.66
CA GLN A 486 -23.77 -13.39 3.62
C GLN A 486 -22.42 -13.04 2.95
N TYR A 487 -21.88 -13.96 2.12
CA TYR A 487 -20.66 -13.66 1.37
C TYR A 487 -20.90 -12.66 0.23
N GLN A 488 -22.07 -12.76 -0.43
CA GLN A 488 -22.45 -11.83 -1.49
C GLN A 488 -22.45 -10.39 -0.99
N GLU A 489 -23.06 -10.12 0.19
CA GLU A 489 -23.05 -8.78 0.77
C GLU A 489 -21.63 -8.33 1.14
N LEU A 490 -20.87 -9.17 1.85
CA LEU A 490 -19.50 -8.89 2.23
C LEU A 490 -18.63 -8.57 0.98
N TYR A 491 -18.74 -9.39 -0.07
CA TYR A 491 -17.98 -9.20 -1.31
C TYR A 491 -18.33 -7.88 -2.00
N VAL A 492 -19.62 -7.54 -2.12
CA VAL A 492 -20.04 -6.27 -2.72
C VAL A 492 -19.52 -5.08 -1.89
N ARG A 493 -19.58 -5.13 -0.56
CA ARG A 493 -19.06 -4.05 0.30
C ARG A 493 -17.53 -3.95 0.22
N TRP A 494 -16.84 -5.08 0.06
CA TRP A 494 -15.40 -5.08 -0.17
C TRP A 494 -15.02 -4.52 -1.56
N MET A 495 -15.81 -4.84 -2.62
CA MET A 495 -15.68 -4.20 -3.93
C MET A 495 -15.82 -2.68 -3.85
N GLN A 496 -16.76 -2.20 -3.02
CA GLN A 496 -16.97 -0.77 -2.80
C GLN A 496 -15.78 -0.09 -2.11
N TYR A 497 -15.10 -0.76 -1.20
CA TYR A 497 -13.85 -0.28 -0.63
C TYR A 497 -12.69 -0.36 -1.65
N GLY A 498 -12.55 -1.48 -2.34
CA GLY A 498 -11.53 -1.72 -3.36
C GLY A 498 -11.55 -0.71 -4.51
N LEU A 499 -12.72 -0.15 -4.84
CA LEU A 499 -12.88 0.93 -5.82
C LEU A 499 -11.91 2.09 -5.61
N PHE A 500 -11.57 2.40 -4.36
CA PHE A 500 -10.71 3.52 -3.97
C PHE A 500 -9.22 3.14 -3.83
N CYS A 501 -8.90 1.84 -3.81
CA CYS A 501 -7.51 1.40 -3.77
C CYS A 501 -6.81 1.68 -5.12
N PRO A 502 -5.49 1.96 -5.14
CA PRO A 502 -4.73 2.14 -6.38
C PRO A 502 -4.89 0.96 -7.32
N VAL A 503 -4.83 -0.27 -6.79
CA VAL A 503 -5.07 -1.50 -7.55
C VAL A 503 -6.42 -2.09 -7.15
N PHE A 504 -7.26 -2.36 -8.15
CA PHE A 504 -8.61 -2.88 -7.99
C PHE A 504 -8.65 -4.34 -8.43
N CYS A 505 -8.37 -5.26 -7.48
CA CYS A 505 -8.13 -6.67 -7.77
C CYS A 505 -9.04 -7.58 -6.95
N SER A 506 -9.76 -8.48 -7.64
CA SER A 506 -10.44 -9.62 -7.04
C SER A 506 -9.51 -10.81 -6.99
N HIS A 507 -9.22 -11.33 -5.80
CA HIS A 507 -8.36 -12.49 -5.58
C HIS A 507 -8.83 -13.30 -4.36
N GLY A 508 -8.48 -14.58 -4.31
CA GLY A 508 -8.62 -15.44 -3.13
C GLY A 508 -8.79 -16.91 -3.42
N ALA A 509 -8.79 -17.69 -2.33
CA ALA A 509 -8.93 -19.15 -2.30
C ALA A 509 -10.37 -19.61 -2.09
N ASP A 510 -10.58 -20.90 -2.01
CA ASP A 510 -11.78 -21.65 -1.62
C ASP A 510 -12.98 -21.56 -2.58
N ALA A 511 -13.12 -20.50 -3.34
CA ALA A 511 -14.18 -20.33 -4.34
C ALA A 511 -13.76 -19.42 -5.49
N PRO A 512 -14.29 -19.63 -6.70
CA PRO A 512 -14.11 -18.69 -7.82
C PRO A 512 -14.86 -17.37 -7.52
N ARG A 513 -14.32 -16.25 -8.01
CA ARG A 513 -14.85 -14.89 -7.73
C ARG A 513 -15.08 -14.06 -8.97
N GLU A 514 -15.11 -14.67 -10.14
CA GLU A 514 -15.51 -14.02 -11.36
C GLU A 514 -16.97 -13.58 -11.25
N ILE A 515 -17.30 -12.42 -11.81
CA ILE A 515 -18.61 -11.78 -11.62
C ILE A 515 -19.83 -12.71 -11.86
N TRP A 516 -19.75 -13.62 -12.82
CA TRP A 516 -20.83 -14.58 -13.14
C TRP A 516 -21.04 -15.67 -12.09
N GLN A 517 -20.13 -15.81 -11.14
CA GLN A 517 -20.30 -16.72 -10.00
C GLN A 517 -21.32 -16.18 -9.00
N PHE A 518 -21.50 -14.85 -8.97
CA PHE A 518 -22.44 -14.17 -8.09
C PHE A 518 -23.84 -13.99 -8.69
N GLY A 519 -24.10 -14.52 -9.87
CA GLY A 519 -25.37 -14.40 -10.57
C GLY A 519 -25.20 -13.98 -12.02
N LYS A 520 -26.25 -13.37 -12.58
CA LYS A 520 -26.29 -12.90 -13.96
C LYS A 520 -26.78 -11.44 -14.03
N LYS A 521 -26.57 -10.80 -15.16
CA LYS A 521 -27.04 -9.44 -15.43
C LYS A 521 -28.56 -9.32 -15.19
N GLY A 522 -28.94 -8.27 -14.44
CA GLY A 522 -30.30 -8.04 -13.96
C GLY A 522 -30.55 -8.58 -12.56
N GLU A 523 -29.62 -9.30 -11.95
CA GLU A 523 -29.69 -9.72 -10.55
C GLU A 523 -28.94 -8.72 -9.66
N PRO A 524 -29.47 -8.36 -8.46
CA PRO A 524 -28.96 -7.22 -7.67
C PRO A 524 -27.48 -7.31 -7.31
N VAL A 525 -26.97 -8.50 -6.97
CA VAL A 525 -25.56 -8.68 -6.57
C VAL A 525 -24.63 -8.52 -7.79
N TYR A 526 -24.96 -9.17 -8.90
CA TYR A 526 -24.20 -9.03 -10.15
C TYR A 526 -24.15 -7.56 -10.61
N ASP A 527 -25.32 -6.90 -10.64
CA ASP A 527 -25.42 -5.51 -11.10
C ASP A 527 -24.67 -4.55 -10.18
N ALA A 528 -24.64 -4.83 -8.87
CA ALA A 528 -23.86 -4.03 -7.91
C ALA A 528 -22.36 -4.17 -8.16
N ILE A 529 -21.86 -5.37 -8.42
CA ILE A 529 -20.45 -5.63 -8.74
C ILE A 529 -20.08 -4.95 -10.07
N GLU A 530 -20.88 -5.17 -11.13
CA GLU A 530 -20.65 -4.56 -12.46
C GLU A 530 -20.61 -3.02 -12.35
N LYS A 531 -21.50 -2.43 -11.56
CA LYS A 531 -21.55 -0.98 -11.36
C LYS A 531 -20.26 -0.43 -10.73
N MET A 532 -19.68 -1.13 -9.77
CA MET A 532 -18.38 -0.71 -9.15
C MET A 532 -17.25 -0.83 -10.17
N ILE A 533 -17.20 -1.91 -10.96
CA ILE A 533 -16.20 -2.06 -12.02
C ILE A 533 -16.33 -0.90 -13.03
N ARG A 534 -17.54 -0.62 -13.56
CA ARG A 534 -17.75 0.49 -14.50
C ARG A 534 -17.42 1.85 -13.92
N LEU A 535 -17.76 2.08 -12.66
CA LEU A 535 -17.43 3.34 -11.98
C LEU A 535 -15.90 3.53 -11.83
N ARG A 536 -15.15 2.43 -11.59
CA ARG A 536 -13.69 2.47 -11.59
C ARG A 536 -13.14 3.01 -12.91
N TYR A 537 -13.65 2.53 -14.04
CA TYR A 537 -13.20 2.98 -15.37
C TYR A 537 -13.56 4.44 -15.62
N ARG A 538 -14.73 4.89 -15.11
CA ARG A 538 -15.09 6.31 -15.15
C ARG A 538 -14.10 7.18 -14.40
N PHE A 539 -13.57 6.73 -13.27
CA PHE A 539 -12.61 7.47 -12.44
C PHE A 539 -11.17 7.47 -12.98
N ILE A 540 -10.82 6.74 -14.02
CA ILE A 540 -9.41 6.60 -14.46
C ILE A 540 -8.73 7.95 -14.75
N PRO A 541 -9.31 8.94 -15.43
CA PRO A 541 -8.64 10.24 -15.62
C PRO A 541 -8.37 10.98 -14.31
N TYR A 542 -9.30 10.93 -13.36
CA TYR A 542 -9.11 11.46 -12.02
C TYR A 542 -8.02 10.69 -11.28
N LEU A 543 -8.10 9.37 -11.28
CA LEU A 543 -7.17 8.49 -10.56
C LEU A 543 -5.74 8.59 -11.11
N TYR A 544 -5.57 8.61 -12.43
CA TYR A 544 -4.25 8.75 -13.04
C TYR A 544 -3.62 10.12 -12.78
N SER A 545 -4.45 11.16 -12.68
CA SER A 545 -4.00 12.50 -12.28
C SER A 545 -3.59 12.55 -10.80
N ILE A 546 -4.28 11.80 -9.91
CA ILE A 546 -3.84 11.65 -8.51
C ILE A 546 -2.52 10.86 -8.45
N ALA A 547 -2.35 9.84 -9.28
CA ALA A 547 -1.11 9.08 -9.39
C ALA A 547 0.07 10.00 -9.76
N TRP A 548 -0.14 10.88 -10.73
CA TRP A 548 0.84 11.91 -11.06
C TRP A 548 1.12 12.85 -9.88
N GLN A 549 0.11 13.24 -9.12
CA GLN A 549 0.30 14.05 -7.91
C GLN A 549 1.09 13.29 -6.84
N ALA A 550 0.94 11.96 -6.73
CA ALA A 550 1.77 11.16 -5.82
C ALA A 550 3.24 11.14 -6.25
N THR A 551 3.52 11.15 -7.56
CA THR A 551 4.87 11.20 -8.12
C THR A 551 5.49 12.59 -8.06
N SER A 552 4.73 13.64 -8.37
CA SER A 552 5.25 15.01 -8.59
C SER A 552 5.11 15.95 -7.40
N SER A 553 4.21 15.67 -6.46
CA SER A 553 3.88 16.55 -5.33
C SER A 553 3.52 15.79 -4.04
N ASP A 554 3.98 14.55 -3.92
CA ASP A 554 3.92 13.73 -2.71
C ASP A 554 2.51 13.50 -2.14
N ASN A 555 1.47 13.56 -2.97
CA ASN A 555 0.11 13.26 -2.57
C ASN A 555 -0.10 11.74 -2.35
N SER A 556 -1.28 11.33 -1.89
CA SER A 556 -1.65 9.93 -1.69
C SER A 556 -3.07 9.69 -2.18
N TYR A 557 -3.37 8.44 -2.59
CA TYR A 557 -4.71 8.03 -3.03
C TYR A 557 -5.67 7.95 -1.85
N LEU A 558 -5.32 7.11 -0.87
CA LEU A 558 -6.04 6.93 0.38
C LEU A 558 -5.47 7.89 1.42
N ARG A 559 -6.30 8.77 1.95
CA ARG A 559 -5.89 9.83 2.86
C ARG A 559 -6.75 9.80 4.11
N PRO A 560 -6.17 9.61 5.30
CA PRO A 560 -6.92 9.79 6.55
C PRO A 560 -7.55 11.19 6.60
N LEU A 561 -8.74 11.31 7.15
CA LEU A 561 -9.45 12.60 7.17
C LEU A 561 -8.66 13.72 7.84
N PHE A 562 -7.85 13.42 8.85
CA PHE A 562 -7.02 14.43 9.51
C PHE A 562 -5.94 15.03 8.61
N SER A 563 -5.55 14.38 7.51
CA SER A 563 -4.60 14.96 6.55
C SER A 563 -5.12 16.24 5.91
N ASP A 564 -6.44 16.32 5.71
CA ASP A 564 -7.12 17.47 5.13
C ASP A 564 -7.88 18.32 6.19
N PHE A 565 -8.22 17.73 7.35
CA PHE A 565 -9.07 18.32 8.39
C PHE A 565 -8.46 18.19 9.79
N ALA A 566 -7.15 18.44 9.95
CA ALA A 566 -6.42 18.29 11.21
C ALA A 566 -7.02 19.09 12.39
N GLN A 567 -7.72 20.18 12.13
CA GLN A 567 -8.37 21.01 13.16
C GLN A 567 -9.67 20.40 13.70
N ASP A 568 -10.23 19.41 13.04
CA ASP A 568 -11.39 18.67 13.48
C ASP A 568 -10.97 17.43 14.27
N LYS A 569 -10.90 17.54 15.61
CA LYS A 569 -10.45 16.45 16.47
C LYS A 569 -11.28 15.16 16.32
N ARG A 570 -12.53 15.25 15.85
CA ARG A 570 -13.37 14.07 15.66
C ARG A 570 -12.79 13.10 14.63
N VAL A 571 -12.11 13.62 13.61
CA VAL A 571 -11.56 12.77 12.53
C VAL A 571 -10.20 12.14 12.85
N TRP A 572 -9.57 12.48 13.99
CA TRP A 572 -8.25 11.95 14.35
C TRP A 572 -8.18 10.44 14.53
N ASN A 573 -9.31 9.84 14.94
CA ASN A 573 -9.42 8.40 15.18
C ASN A 573 -10.43 7.72 14.23
N MET A 574 -10.85 8.38 13.15
CA MET A 574 -11.85 7.85 12.23
C MET A 574 -11.24 6.77 11.33
N THR A 575 -11.85 5.60 11.32
CA THR A 575 -11.35 4.39 10.66
C THR A 575 -12.25 3.86 9.55
N ASP A 576 -13.42 4.47 9.36
CA ASP A 576 -14.45 4.02 8.42
C ASP A 576 -14.79 5.06 7.33
N GLU A 577 -14.11 6.21 7.36
CA GLU A 577 -14.24 7.28 6.38
C GLU A 577 -12.86 7.86 6.04
N PHE A 578 -12.62 8.18 4.78
CA PHE A 578 -11.34 8.70 4.30
C PHE A 578 -11.50 9.53 3.03
N MET A 579 -10.49 10.32 2.68
CA MET A 579 -10.45 11.01 1.39
C MET A 579 -9.80 10.11 0.32
N PHE A 580 -10.42 10.06 -0.87
CA PHE A 580 -9.85 9.53 -2.10
C PHE A 580 -9.34 10.70 -2.95
N GLY A 581 -8.02 10.85 -2.96
CA GLY A 581 -7.40 12.11 -3.34
C GLY A 581 -7.87 13.25 -2.40
N ARG A 582 -7.98 14.48 -2.91
CA ARG A 582 -8.41 15.63 -2.11
C ARG A 582 -9.89 16.00 -2.32
N SER A 583 -10.56 15.32 -3.24
CA SER A 583 -11.90 15.72 -3.70
C SER A 583 -13.04 14.86 -3.18
N ILE A 584 -12.84 13.57 -3.00
CA ILE A 584 -13.91 12.62 -2.67
C ILE A 584 -13.71 12.08 -1.25
N LEU A 585 -14.71 12.26 -0.40
CA LEU A 585 -14.84 11.55 0.86
C LEU A 585 -15.55 10.24 0.59
N ALA A 586 -14.86 9.14 0.80
CA ALA A 586 -15.38 7.79 0.74
C ALA A 586 -15.80 7.33 2.14
N ALA A 587 -17.02 6.81 2.26
CA ALA A 587 -17.59 6.39 3.53
C ALA A 587 -18.23 4.99 3.39
N PRO A 588 -17.44 3.94 3.09
CA PRO A 588 -17.96 2.61 2.81
C PRO A 588 -18.80 2.06 3.96
N ILE A 589 -19.69 1.13 3.61
CA ILE A 589 -20.47 0.39 4.59
C ILE A 589 -19.61 -0.80 5.03
N LEU A 590 -19.28 -0.85 6.30
CA LEU A 590 -18.38 -1.84 6.89
C LEU A 590 -19.09 -2.82 7.84
N ASP A 591 -20.42 -2.79 7.88
CA ASP A 591 -21.26 -3.69 8.64
C ASP A 591 -22.37 -4.25 7.74
N PRO A 592 -22.84 -5.48 7.98
CA PRO A 592 -23.91 -6.07 7.17
C PRO A 592 -25.21 -5.29 7.37
N GLN A 593 -25.95 -5.09 6.28
CA GLN A 593 -27.25 -4.42 6.29
C GLN A 593 -28.40 -5.31 5.83
N TYR A 594 -28.08 -6.28 4.98
CA TYR A 594 -29.06 -7.20 4.34
C TYR A 594 -29.05 -8.59 4.96
N THR A 595 -27.91 -8.99 5.52
CA THR A 595 -27.72 -10.33 6.09
C THR A 595 -27.25 -10.19 7.54
N ASP A 596 -27.29 -11.29 8.28
CA ASP A 596 -26.66 -11.35 9.60
C ASP A 596 -25.15 -11.51 9.44
N GLU A 597 -24.39 -10.92 10.36
CA GLU A 597 -22.92 -11.07 10.38
C GLU A 597 -22.54 -12.52 10.73
N LYS A 598 -21.81 -13.17 9.83
CA LYS A 598 -21.18 -14.45 10.15
C LYS A 598 -19.88 -14.18 10.89
N ILE A 599 -19.81 -14.61 12.15
CA ILE A 599 -18.61 -14.50 12.99
C ILE A 599 -17.62 -15.59 12.58
N ILE A 600 -16.48 -15.18 12.03
CA ILE A 600 -15.40 -16.07 11.66
C ILE A 600 -14.30 -15.92 12.72
N LYS A 601 -13.97 -17.01 13.39
CA LYS A 601 -12.82 -17.06 14.30
C LYS A 601 -11.57 -17.20 13.46
N GLU A 602 -10.82 -16.12 13.41
CA GLU A 602 -9.55 -16.10 12.70
C GLU A 602 -8.47 -16.77 13.55
N ASP A 603 -7.81 -17.75 12.95
CA ASP A 603 -6.46 -18.10 13.33
C ASP A 603 -5.54 -17.55 12.24
N ALA A 604 -4.95 -16.40 12.51
CA ALA A 604 -4.10 -15.68 11.58
C ALA A 604 -2.82 -16.47 11.18
N MET A 605 -2.46 -17.47 11.98
CA MET A 605 -1.25 -18.28 11.79
C MET A 605 -1.48 -19.52 10.93
N THR A 606 -2.74 -19.96 10.75
CA THR A 606 -3.05 -21.29 10.19
C THR A 606 -4.15 -21.25 9.12
N GLY A 607 -4.25 -20.14 8.37
CA GLY A 607 -5.26 -19.99 7.30
C GLY A 607 -5.30 -21.18 6.34
N TRP A 608 -4.16 -21.77 6.01
CA TRP A 608 -4.04 -22.95 5.15
C TRP A 608 -4.38 -24.27 5.85
N ASP A 609 -4.33 -24.34 7.16
CA ASP A 609 -4.73 -25.50 7.98
C ASP A 609 -6.22 -25.46 8.35
N ARG A 610 -6.96 -24.43 7.93
CA ARG A 610 -8.38 -24.31 8.22
C ARG A 610 -9.18 -25.44 7.61
N LYS A 611 -9.88 -26.16 8.49
CA LYS A 611 -10.92 -27.12 8.12
C LYS A 611 -12.31 -26.48 8.05
N ASP A 612 -12.38 -25.17 7.85
CA ASP A 612 -13.63 -24.41 7.76
C ASP A 612 -14.31 -24.62 6.40
N ALA A 613 -14.72 -25.87 6.16
CA ALA A 613 -15.87 -26.07 5.29
C ALA A 613 -17.09 -25.46 6.02
N GLY A 614 -17.80 -24.55 5.39
CA GLY A 614 -19.07 -24.05 5.91
C GLY A 614 -20.00 -25.21 6.25
N THR A 615 -20.88 -25.02 7.22
CA THR A 615 -21.89 -26.03 7.58
C THR A 615 -22.75 -26.30 6.35
N LEU A 616 -22.71 -27.53 5.82
CA LEU A 616 -23.50 -27.91 4.65
C LEU A 616 -24.99 -27.70 4.92
N ASN A 617 -25.68 -27.07 3.98
CA ASN A 617 -27.10 -26.72 4.02
C ASN A 617 -27.47 -25.80 5.21
N GLU A 618 -26.53 -24.96 5.67
CA GLU A 618 -26.86 -23.90 6.62
C GLU A 618 -27.99 -23.03 6.05
N ASP A 619 -29.07 -22.86 6.81
CA ASP A 619 -30.15 -21.95 6.41
C ASP A 619 -29.71 -20.50 6.64
N VAL A 620 -29.37 -19.83 5.54
CA VAL A 620 -28.97 -18.41 5.55
C VAL A 620 -30.15 -17.48 5.23
N GLY A 621 -31.36 -18.00 5.16
CA GLY A 621 -32.59 -17.26 4.86
C GLY A 621 -32.68 -16.71 3.43
N ASN A 622 -33.80 -16.05 3.14
CA ASN A 622 -33.98 -15.30 1.88
C ASN A 622 -33.64 -13.83 2.12
N THR A 623 -32.81 -13.25 1.26
CA THR A 623 -32.35 -11.87 1.36
C THR A 623 -33.12 -10.98 0.40
N ASP A 624 -33.77 -9.94 0.92
CA ASP A 624 -34.36 -8.87 0.09
C ASP A 624 -33.31 -7.79 -0.20
N TRP A 625 -32.59 -7.94 -1.30
CA TRP A 625 -31.59 -6.99 -1.78
C TRP A 625 -32.16 -5.62 -2.19
N THR A 626 -33.49 -5.50 -2.32
CA THR A 626 -34.17 -4.26 -2.73
C THR A 626 -34.61 -3.41 -1.52
N ALA A 627 -34.51 -3.96 -0.32
CA ALA A 627 -34.89 -3.27 0.92
C ALA A 627 -34.06 -2.00 1.12
N LYS A 628 -34.72 -0.93 1.46
CA LYS A 628 -34.05 0.35 1.79
C LYS A 628 -33.40 0.26 3.15
N LYS A 629 -32.11 0.52 3.17
CA LYS A 629 -31.28 0.57 4.39
C LYS A 629 -30.82 2.00 4.63
N SER A 630 -30.20 2.26 5.76
CA SER A 630 -29.64 3.58 6.05
C SER A 630 -28.35 3.48 6.84
N ALA A 631 -27.50 4.49 6.67
CA ALA A 631 -26.29 4.68 7.47
C ALA A 631 -26.17 6.14 7.89
N THR A 632 -25.45 6.38 8.97
CA THR A 632 -25.08 7.73 9.40
C THR A 632 -23.59 7.91 9.16
N LYS A 633 -23.20 8.97 8.46
CA LYS A 633 -21.81 9.28 8.12
C LYS A 633 -21.47 10.70 8.54
N TYR A 634 -20.21 10.93 8.92
CA TYR A 634 -19.76 12.24 9.37
C TYR A 634 -19.17 13.06 8.22
N LEU A 635 -19.56 14.29 8.10
CA LEU A 635 -18.95 15.23 7.17
C LEU A 635 -18.02 16.19 7.93
N PRO A 636 -16.70 16.17 7.67
CA PRO A 636 -15.73 16.98 8.39
C PRO A 636 -16.00 18.48 8.33
N LYS A 637 -15.64 19.19 9.40
CA LYS A 637 -15.71 20.66 9.47
C LYS A 637 -14.73 21.30 8.48
N GLY A 638 -15.06 22.50 8.00
CA GLY A 638 -14.17 23.31 7.15
C GLY A 638 -14.42 23.13 5.65
N ALA A 639 -15.43 22.35 5.27
CA ALA A 639 -15.88 22.22 3.89
C ALA A 639 -17.39 22.08 3.80
N GLU A 640 -17.95 22.35 2.63
CA GLU A 640 -19.28 21.91 2.22
C GLU A 640 -19.13 20.67 1.32
N TRP A 641 -20.17 19.84 1.27
CA TRP A 641 -20.12 18.52 0.66
C TRP A 641 -21.32 18.28 -0.25
N TYR A 642 -21.13 17.56 -1.33
CA TYR A 642 -22.18 17.10 -2.21
C TYR A 642 -22.25 15.59 -2.19
N ASP A 643 -23.41 15.01 -1.97
CA ASP A 643 -23.61 13.58 -2.22
C ASP A 643 -23.36 13.29 -3.71
N PHE A 644 -22.44 12.39 -3.99
CA PHE A 644 -22.00 12.07 -5.35
C PHE A 644 -23.14 11.54 -6.24
N TRP A 645 -24.09 10.80 -5.63
CA TRP A 645 -25.16 10.12 -6.33
C TRP A 645 -26.36 11.01 -6.61
N THR A 646 -26.68 11.91 -5.72
CA THR A 646 -27.90 12.71 -5.75
C THR A 646 -27.67 14.20 -6.05
N GLY A 647 -26.42 14.67 -5.94
CA GLY A 647 -26.10 16.11 -6.04
C GLY A 647 -26.56 16.94 -4.84
N LYS A 648 -27.13 16.32 -3.81
CA LYS A 648 -27.61 17.03 -2.61
C LYS A 648 -26.44 17.62 -1.82
N LYS A 649 -26.57 18.91 -1.47
CA LYS A 649 -25.54 19.66 -0.75
C LYS A 649 -25.73 19.59 0.77
N TYR A 650 -24.64 19.49 1.51
CA TYR A 650 -24.57 19.45 2.96
C TYR A 650 -23.47 20.39 3.49
N LYS A 651 -23.68 20.92 4.69
CA LYS A 651 -22.61 21.60 5.45
C LYS A 651 -21.71 20.57 6.15
N GLY A 652 -20.44 20.88 6.32
CA GLY A 652 -19.55 20.08 7.16
C GLY A 652 -19.80 20.28 8.67
N GLY A 653 -19.20 19.44 9.48
CA GLY A 653 -19.30 19.45 10.94
C GLY A 653 -20.57 18.77 11.47
N GLN A 654 -21.16 17.84 10.74
CA GLN A 654 -22.41 17.17 11.13
C GLN A 654 -22.45 15.70 10.72
N ASP A 655 -23.28 14.95 11.40
CA ASP A 655 -23.68 13.61 11.00
C ASP A 655 -24.83 13.71 9.99
N VAL A 656 -24.75 12.93 8.93
CA VAL A 656 -25.76 12.85 7.88
C VAL A 656 -26.30 11.42 7.81
N LYS A 657 -27.61 11.27 8.03
CA LYS A 657 -28.30 10.01 7.77
C LYS A 657 -28.69 9.96 6.29
N LEU A 658 -28.26 8.91 5.60
CA LEU A 658 -28.56 8.68 4.18
C LEU A 658 -29.16 7.30 3.97
N GLU A 659 -29.97 7.19 2.90
CA GLU A 659 -30.44 5.90 2.40
C GLU A 659 -29.27 5.19 1.73
N THR A 660 -29.07 3.93 2.03
CA THR A 660 -28.04 3.07 1.43
C THR A 660 -28.72 1.94 0.66
N THR A 661 -28.14 1.60 -0.48
CA THR A 661 -28.54 0.45 -1.30
C THR A 661 -27.32 -0.45 -1.53
N LEU A 662 -27.57 -1.69 -1.99
CA LEU A 662 -26.47 -2.63 -2.22
C LEU A 662 -25.50 -2.10 -3.31
N ASP A 663 -26.02 -1.44 -4.34
CA ASP A 663 -25.33 -0.99 -5.54
C ASP A 663 -24.61 0.35 -5.41
N ARG A 664 -24.59 0.97 -4.20
CA ARG A 664 -23.97 2.28 -3.98
C ARG A 664 -23.10 2.29 -2.73
N VAL A 665 -21.90 2.81 -2.90
CA VAL A 665 -21.05 3.21 -1.77
C VAL A 665 -21.34 4.67 -1.42
N PRO A 666 -21.57 5.05 -0.14
CA PRO A 666 -21.65 6.44 0.25
C PRO A 666 -20.37 7.20 -0.12
N MET A 667 -20.53 8.25 -0.91
CA MET A 667 -19.47 9.16 -1.35
C MET A 667 -19.95 10.58 -1.32
N PHE A 668 -19.08 11.48 -0.85
CA PHE A 668 -19.35 12.93 -0.88
C PHE A 668 -18.22 13.64 -1.59
N VAL A 669 -18.56 14.63 -2.38
CA VAL A 669 -17.57 15.45 -3.08
C VAL A 669 -17.46 16.80 -2.38
N ARG A 670 -16.22 17.17 -2.08
CA ARG A 670 -15.91 18.46 -1.45
C ARG A 670 -16.28 19.62 -2.39
N ALA A 671 -16.91 20.65 -1.88
CA ALA A 671 -17.16 21.88 -2.65
C ALA A 671 -15.84 22.49 -3.16
N GLY A 672 -15.85 23.01 -4.38
CA GLY A 672 -14.67 23.45 -5.12
C GLY A 672 -14.02 22.33 -5.98
N SER A 673 -14.43 21.07 -5.83
CA SER A 673 -13.81 19.96 -6.57
C SER A 673 -14.19 19.95 -8.04
N ILE A 674 -13.23 19.49 -8.86
CA ILE A 674 -13.35 19.29 -10.30
C ILE A 674 -12.93 17.85 -10.58
N LEU A 675 -13.86 17.01 -11.10
CA LEU A 675 -13.67 15.58 -11.32
C LEU A 675 -13.77 15.24 -12.80
N PRO A 676 -12.67 14.95 -13.50
CA PRO A 676 -12.74 14.42 -14.85
C PRO A 676 -13.12 12.93 -14.81
N LEU A 677 -14.10 12.55 -15.64
CA LEU A 677 -14.62 11.21 -15.75
C LEU A 677 -14.54 10.73 -17.20
N ALA A 678 -13.99 9.53 -17.42
CA ALA A 678 -13.89 8.91 -18.73
C ALA A 678 -15.24 8.46 -19.29
N PRO A 679 -15.37 8.30 -20.60
CA PRO A 679 -16.48 7.54 -21.20
C PRO A 679 -16.41 6.06 -20.77
N GLU A 680 -17.53 5.34 -20.90
CA GLU A 680 -17.55 3.89 -20.66
C GLU A 680 -16.65 3.16 -21.65
N MET A 681 -15.86 2.20 -21.15
CA MET A 681 -14.92 1.40 -21.93
C MET A 681 -14.79 -0.01 -21.37
N GLN A 682 -14.29 -0.96 -22.21
CA GLN A 682 -14.07 -2.36 -21.84
C GLN A 682 -12.66 -2.61 -21.26
N TYR A 683 -11.71 -1.76 -21.62
CA TYR A 683 -10.33 -1.76 -21.12
C TYR A 683 -9.75 -0.35 -21.23
N VAL A 684 -8.76 -0.06 -20.46
CA VAL A 684 -8.05 1.23 -20.47
C VAL A 684 -7.39 1.42 -21.84
N GLY A 685 -7.65 2.57 -22.47
CA GLY A 685 -7.14 2.88 -23.82
C GLY A 685 -8.06 2.42 -24.98
N GLU A 686 -9.20 1.75 -24.70
CA GLU A 686 -10.19 1.45 -25.76
C GLU A 686 -10.72 2.74 -26.38
N LYS A 687 -10.98 3.75 -25.56
CA LYS A 687 -11.44 5.07 -26.01
C LYS A 687 -10.48 6.14 -25.56
N ALA A 688 -10.17 7.04 -26.47
CA ALA A 688 -9.42 8.23 -26.15
C ALA A 688 -10.23 9.13 -25.18
N TRP A 689 -9.50 9.96 -24.41
CA TRP A 689 -10.13 10.96 -23.53
C TRP A 689 -10.47 12.24 -24.28
N ASP A 690 -10.93 12.09 -25.50
CA ASP A 690 -11.35 13.18 -26.39
C ASP A 690 -12.74 13.74 -26.05
N ASN A 691 -13.51 13.01 -25.25
CA ASN A 691 -14.82 13.37 -24.72
C ASN A 691 -14.87 13.12 -23.20
N LEU A 692 -14.36 14.06 -22.40
CA LEU A 692 -14.37 13.94 -20.94
C LEU A 692 -15.55 14.69 -20.32
N GLU A 693 -16.30 14.01 -19.45
CA GLU A 693 -17.18 14.63 -18.49
C GLU A 693 -16.34 15.27 -17.38
N VAL A 694 -16.59 16.53 -17.08
CA VAL A 694 -15.92 17.26 -15.99
C VAL A 694 -16.98 17.72 -15.01
N ARG A 695 -17.13 17.03 -13.90
CA ARG A 695 -18.06 17.41 -12.84
C ARG A 695 -17.47 18.51 -11.98
N LEU A 696 -18.16 19.62 -11.89
CA LEU A 696 -17.78 20.78 -11.06
C LEU A 696 -18.76 20.90 -9.89
N TYR A 697 -18.24 21.05 -8.67
CA TYR A 697 -19.02 21.15 -7.44
C TYR A 697 -18.81 22.52 -6.78
N PRO A 698 -19.68 23.53 -7.06
CA PRO A 698 -19.52 24.88 -6.56
C PRO A 698 -19.64 25.00 -5.03
N GLY A 699 -19.26 26.17 -4.47
CA GLY A 699 -19.34 26.49 -3.04
C GLY A 699 -18.00 26.80 -2.37
N ALA A 700 -16.92 26.63 -3.11
CA ALA A 700 -15.57 27.10 -2.76
C ALA A 700 -14.74 27.21 -4.05
N ASP A 701 -13.69 28.01 -4.02
CA ASP A 701 -12.67 28.01 -5.08
C ASP A 701 -11.99 26.65 -5.16
N GLY A 702 -11.58 26.25 -6.35
CA GLY A 702 -10.95 24.95 -6.56
C GLY A 702 -10.03 24.87 -7.76
N THR A 703 -9.14 23.88 -7.72
CA THR A 703 -8.19 23.59 -8.80
C THR A 703 -8.07 22.10 -9.01
N PHE A 704 -7.80 21.70 -10.26
CA PHE A 704 -7.45 20.34 -10.61
C PHE A 704 -6.49 20.32 -11.79
N VAL A 705 -5.52 19.44 -11.77
CA VAL A 705 -4.57 19.23 -12.88
C VAL A 705 -4.87 17.89 -13.53
N LEU A 706 -5.36 17.89 -14.75
CA LEU A 706 -5.50 16.71 -15.58
C LEU A 706 -4.13 16.36 -16.18
N TYR A 707 -3.66 15.15 -15.93
CA TYR A 707 -2.39 14.63 -16.41
C TYR A 707 -2.59 13.55 -17.46
N GLU A 708 -1.76 13.58 -18.51
CA GLU A 708 -1.73 12.57 -19.56
C GLU A 708 -0.31 12.35 -20.09
N ASP A 709 0.03 11.10 -20.39
CA ASP A 709 1.30 10.69 -21.01
C ASP A 709 1.09 9.48 -21.95
N GLU A 710 2.17 8.83 -22.36
CA GLU A 710 2.12 7.65 -23.25
C GLU A 710 1.62 6.37 -22.55
N GLY A 711 1.40 6.38 -21.24
CA GLY A 711 0.73 5.32 -20.45
C GLY A 711 1.61 4.19 -19.96
N ASP A 712 2.65 3.75 -20.67
CA ASP A 712 3.40 2.54 -20.30
C ASP A 712 4.93 2.63 -20.54
N ASN A 713 5.49 3.79 -20.72
CA ASN A 713 6.94 3.97 -20.84
C ASN A 713 7.46 5.02 -19.84
N TYR A 714 8.77 5.16 -19.77
CA TYR A 714 9.41 6.12 -18.87
C TYR A 714 9.72 7.48 -19.53
N ASN A 715 9.11 7.80 -20.68
CA ASN A 715 9.30 9.08 -21.33
C ASN A 715 8.78 10.26 -20.49
N TYR A 716 7.82 10.01 -19.59
CA TYR A 716 7.34 11.02 -18.65
C TYR A 716 8.46 11.58 -17.74
N GLU A 717 9.45 10.78 -17.36
CA GLU A 717 10.62 11.21 -16.58
C GLU A 717 11.49 12.19 -17.38
N LYS A 718 11.36 12.18 -18.71
CA LYS A 718 12.06 13.06 -19.67
C LYS A 718 11.20 14.25 -20.11
N GLY A 719 10.04 14.47 -19.43
CA GLY A 719 9.13 15.56 -19.72
C GLY A 719 8.12 15.29 -20.84
N SER A 720 7.99 14.02 -21.31
CA SER A 720 7.01 13.64 -22.35
C SER A 720 5.64 13.36 -21.70
N PHE A 721 4.94 14.40 -21.34
CA PHE A 721 3.59 14.38 -20.80
C PHE A 721 2.90 15.72 -21.02
N THR A 722 1.60 15.78 -20.78
CA THR A 722 0.83 17.02 -20.77
C THR A 722 0.09 17.22 -19.46
N THR A 723 -0.07 18.49 -19.07
CA THR A 723 -0.99 18.89 -17.99
C THR A 723 -1.95 19.97 -18.48
N ILE A 724 -3.20 19.88 -18.01
CA ILE A 724 -4.24 20.90 -18.23
C ILE A 724 -4.75 21.30 -16.85
N ASN A 725 -4.58 22.57 -16.51
CA ASN A 725 -4.99 23.10 -15.22
C ASN A 725 -6.42 23.64 -15.29
N PHE A 726 -7.31 23.16 -14.45
CA PHE A 726 -8.66 23.65 -14.24
C PHE A 726 -8.68 24.52 -12.99
N VAL A 727 -9.24 25.74 -13.11
CA VAL A 727 -9.37 26.69 -11.99
C VAL A 727 -10.80 27.16 -11.91
N TRP A 728 -11.46 26.89 -10.79
CA TRP A 728 -12.78 27.39 -10.48
C TRP A 728 -12.70 28.56 -9.52
N ASN A 729 -13.30 29.69 -9.90
CA ASN A 729 -13.54 30.83 -9.02
C ASN A 729 -15.03 30.86 -8.67
N ASP A 730 -15.35 30.51 -7.44
CA ASP A 730 -16.73 30.34 -7.00
C ASP A 730 -17.51 31.67 -6.96
N LYS A 731 -16.84 32.75 -6.52
CA LYS A 731 -17.44 34.08 -6.45
C LYS A 731 -17.77 34.67 -7.84
N ALA A 732 -16.84 34.48 -8.77
CA ALA A 732 -17.01 34.96 -10.14
C ALA A 732 -17.86 34.00 -11.00
N ARG A 733 -18.15 32.81 -10.52
CA ARG A 733 -18.80 31.73 -11.27
C ARG A 733 -18.09 31.43 -12.59
N THR A 734 -16.76 31.43 -12.57
CA THR A 734 -15.93 31.14 -13.76
C THR A 734 -15.10 29.91 -13.60
N LEU A 735 -15.13 29.05 -14.63
CA LEU A 735 -14.19 27.93 -14.80
C LEU A 735 -13.18 28.29 -15.88
N THR A 736 -11.92 28.39 -15.54
CA THR A 736 -10.82 28.53 -16.47
C THR A 736 -10.20 27.19 -16.74
N ILE A 737 -10.16 26.77 -17.99
CA ILE A 737 -9.39 25.64 -18.49
C ILE A 737 -8.11 26.23 -19.09
N GLY A 738 -6.99 26.09 -18.38
CA GLY A 738 -5.71 26.70 -18.74
C GLY A 738 -5.12 26.14 -20.02
N ALA A 739 -4.15 26.85 -20.58
CA ALA A 739 -3.41 26.36 -21.73
C ALA A 739 -2.69 25.06 -21.40
N ARG A 740 -2.73 24.08 -22.33
CA ARG A 740 -2.03 22.80 -22.18
C ARG A 740 -0.53 23.03 -22.07
N GLN A 741 0.08 22.43 -21.05
CA GLN A 741 1.51 22.45 -20.84
C GLN A 741 2.12 21.12 -21.26
N GLY A 742 3.30 21.16 -21.91
CA GLY A 742 4.03 19.98 -22.34
C GLY A 742 3.49 19.33 -23.62
N SER A 743 4.07 18.20 -23.98
CA SER A 743 3.66 17.39 -25.13
C SER A 743 4.16 15.96 -25.01
N TYR A 744 3.46 15.02 -25.64
CA TYR A 744 3.90 13.64 -25.78
C TYR A 744 3.39 13.05 -27.10
N LYS A 745 3.97 11.94 -27.53
CA LYS A 745 3.57 11.28 -28.78
C LYS A 745 2.17 10.69 -28.65
N GLY A 746 1.28 11.06 -29.56
CA GLY A 746 -0.11 10.59 -29.54
C GLY A 746 -1.06 11.42 -28.68
N MET A 747 -0.63 12.57 -28.14
CA MET A 747 -1.50 13.44 -27.34
C MET A 747 -2.72 13.89 -28.13
N ILE A 748 -3.83 14.10 -27.43
CA ILE A 748 -5.09 14.58 -27.99
C ILE A 748 -4.96 16.09 -28.26
N LEU A 749 -4.97 16.49 -29.53
CA LEU A 749 -4.81 17.89 -29.92
C LEU A 749 -6.08 18.70 -29.67
N GLN A 750 -7.24 18.14 -29.95
CA GLN A 750 -8.55 18.76 -29.76
C GLN A 750 -9.49 17.79 -29.04
N ARG A 751 -10.25 18.28 -28.09
CA ARG A 751 -11.22 17.50 -27.30
C ARG A 751 -12.46 18.29 -26.92
N GLN A 752 -13.48 17.55 -26.49
CA GLN A 752 -14.67 18.13 -25.88
C GLN A 752 -14.61 17.92 -24.36
N PHE A 753 -14.84 18.97 -23.59
CA PHE A 753 -15.15 18.87 -22.17
C PHE A 753 -16.65 19.08 -21.99
N ILE A 754 -17.31 18.15 -21.31
CA ILE A 754 -18.72 18.24 -20.94
C ILE A 754 -18.76 18.61 -19.46
N ILE A 755 -18.90 19.91 -19.18
CA ILE A 755 -18.98 20.41 -17.80
C ILE A 755 -20.36 20.07 -17.25
N VAL A 756 -20.41 19.42 -16.09
CA VAL A 756 -21.65 18.99 -15.43
C VAL A 756 -21.70 19.55 -14.01
N LEU A 757 -22.79 20.23 -13.68
CA LEU A 757 -23.06 20.75 -12.35
C LEU A 757 -23.95 19.79 -11.53
N PRO A 758 -23.96 19.85 -10.19
CA PRO A 758 -24.76 18.95 -9.34
C PRO A 758 -26.28 19.04 -9.56
N ASP A 759 -26.77 20.16 -10.09
CA ASP A 759 -28.19 20.37 -10.44
C ASP A 759 -28.56 19.79 -11.82
N GLY A 760 -27.63 19.16 -12.52
CA GLY A 760 -27.82 18.54 -13.82
C GLY A 760 -27.62 19.51 -15.01
N GLN A 761 -27.29 20.77 -14.78
CA GLN A 761 -26.90 21.67 -15.86
C GLN A 761 -25.62 21.17 -16.53
N THR A 762 -25.57 21.22 -17.86
CA THR A 762 -24.41 20.77 -18.67
C THR A 762 -23.99 21.88 -19.64
N ARG A 763 -22.66 21.95 -19.88
CA ARG A 763 -22.08 22.81 -20.89
C ARG A 763 -20.95 22.12 -21.63
N GLN A 764 -21.06 22.05 -22.94
CA GLN A 764 -20.03 21.49 -23.81
C GLN A 764 -19.06 22.58 -24.25
N VAL A 765 -17.78 22.26 -24.22
CA VAL A 765 -16.66 23.16 -24.57
C VAL A 765 -15.66 22.46 -25.44
N THR A 766 -15.37 22.98 -26.61
CA THR A 766 -14.28 22.52 -27.46
C THR A 766 -12.97 23.12 -26.97
N TYR A 767 -11.98 22.29 -26.72
CA TYR A 767 -10.66 22.68 -26.25
C TYR A 767 -9.58 22.21 -27.23
N ASP A 768 -8.77 23.15 -27.69
CA ASP A 768 -7.71 22.93 -28.70
C ASP A 768 -6.28 23.11 -28.12
N GLY A 769 -6.16 23.24 -26.81
CA GLY A 769 -4.91 23.48 -26.10
C GLY A 769 -4.69 24.92 -25.65
N ASN A 770 -5.51 25.85 -26.08
CA ASN A 770 -5.49 27.25 -25.63
C ASN A 770 -6.37 27.46 -24.40
N GLU A 771 -6.05 28.47 -23.59
CA GLU A 771 -6.85 28.82 -22.41
C GLU A 771 -8.27 29.24 -22.79
N ILE A 772 -9.25 28.75 -22.05
CA ILE A 772 -10.66 29.10 -22.20
C ILE A 772 -11.25 29.40 -20.81
N THR A 773 -11.97 30.52 -20.69
CA THR A 773 -12.76 30.87 -19.49
C THR A 773 -14.25 30.76 -19.79
N ILE A 774 -15.00 30.08 -18.93
CA ILE A 774 -16.41 29.78 -19.05
C ILE A 774 -17.12 30.39 -17.84
N ILE A 775 -18.22 31.12 -18.06
CA ILE A 775 -19.11 31.55 -16.99
C ILE A 775 -20.23 30.51 -16.85
N LEU A 776 -20.46 30.03 -15.61
CA LEU A 776 -21.42 28.97 -15.28
C LEU A 776 -22.48 29.47 -14.29
#